data_5693420396437741ca462c4e2a9b4cd9
#
_entry.id   5693420396437741ca462c4e2a9b4cd9
#
_cell.length_a   1.000
_cell.length_b   1.000
_cell.length_c   1.000
_cell.angle_alpha   90.00
_cell.angle_beta   90.00
_cell.angle_gamma   90.00
#
_symmetry.space_group_name_H-M   'P 1'
#
loop_
_entity.id
_entity.type
_entity.pdbx_description
1 polymer ?
#
loop_
_entity_poly.entity_id
_entity_poly.type
_entity_poly.pdbx_seq_one_letter_code
_entity_poly.pdbx_strand_id
1 'polypeptide(L)'
;MANENEYGGSEIKVLEGLEAVRVRPGMYIGSTSSTGLHHLVWEIVDNSVDEAMAGYCSKIEVTVHPDNSITVVDNGRGIPVDMHPVKKIPTLEVVMTILHAGGKFDNSAYKVSGGLHGVGVSVVNALSKKMNVQVRRDGKVYEMEFSRGKTTQKMEEVGSSSTTGTTVTFWPDDEIFETTVYDFDTLHDRLQQTAFLNKNLKIVLRDERSVEPQVEEFCYAGGIIDFVKFLNEGKTVPEGLKHPIYLSGASEEGAPVEKTGEVEVAIQWNTSYSESVVSFANDIRTIEGGMHMEGFRTALTSVINDYARKNNIIKEKEGNLTGDDIREGLTAVISVKLADPQFEGQTKAKLGSSFMRTLTRKVVSEGLTDYLEEHPKQAREIIKKAQQASKARNAARKAREATRRKSLLETASLPGKLADCSERNAELTELFIVEGDSAGGSAKDGRRRDIQAILPLRGKILNVERVGDHRAFSSETIQSLITAIGCGVTTGNGDGGDFDITKARYHKIIIMTDADVDGAHIRILLLTFFYKYMRPLIDAGYVYVACPPIFGIKVRNKIHYVYPNGRQSEDEILRESIAALGLNPDEPEDEQSNGKVTKKRKGYTVQRYKGLGEMDPKQLASTTMDPKTRILQRVTIEDAVVADRAVRELMGSEVGYRREYIEKHAHDARFLDA
;
A
#
# COMPACT_ATOMS: atom_id res chain seq x y z
N MET A 1 41.31 17.33 -32.72
CA MET A 1 39.98 17.18 -32.17
C MET A 1 40.16 16.83 -30.70
N ALA A 2 39.96 17.81 -29.83
CA ALA A 2 40.11 17.63 -28.39
C ALA A 2 38.93 16.78 -27.86
N ASN A 3 39.25 15.83 -26.98
CA ASN A 3 38.29 15.04 -26.26
C ASN A 3 37.50 15.96 -25.29
N GLU A 4 36.24 16.29 -25.62
CA GLU A 4 35.32 17.09 -24.81
C GLU A 4 34.54 16.26 -23.81
N ASN A 5 35.14 15.31 -23.12
CA ASN A 5 34.47 14.61 -22.00
C ASN A 5 35.53 14.11 -20.99
N GLU A 6 36.30 15.03 -20.42
CA GLU A 6 37.08 14.72 -19.22
C GLU A 6 36.22 15.03 -17.99
N TYR A 7 35.63 13.98 -17.36
CA TYR A 7 34.98 14.07 -16.06
C TYR A 7 35.98 14.54 -15.01
N GLY A 8 35.90 15.77 -14.62
CA GLY A 8 36.83 16.45 -13.71
C GLY A 8 36.15 16.95 -12.43
N GLY A 9 36.96 17.40 -11.48
CA GLY A 9 36.49 17.93 -10.20
C GLY A 9 35.50 19.11 -10.30
N SER A 10 35.50 19.84 -11.42
CA SER A 10 34.58 20.95 -11.72
C SER A 10 33.13 20.47 -11.97
N GLU A 11 32.93 19.20 -12.30
CA GLU A 11 31.61 18.61 -12.51
C GLU A 11 30.97 18.06 -11.23
N ILE A 12 31.77 17.95 -10.15
CA ILE A 12 31.29 17.53 -8.84
C ILE A 12 30.71 18.75 -8.14
N LYS A 13 29.33 18.80 -8.10
CA LYS A 13 28.62 19.83 -7.35
C LYS A 13 28.42 19.39 -5.91
N VAL A 14 28.85 20.21 -4.97
CA VAL A 14 28.53 20.06 -3.54
C VAL A 14 27.28 20.86 -3.25
N LEU A 15 26.22 20.18 -2.79
CA LEU A 15 24.99 20.82 -2.35
C LEU A 15 25.02 20.87 -0.82
N GLU A 16 24.82 22.06 -0.25
CA GLU A 16 24.84 22.26 1.20
C GLU A 16 23.42 22.56 1.74
N GLY A 17 23.14 22.09 2.96
CA GLY A 17 21.93 22.41 3.68
C GLY A 17 20.64 22.00 2.94
N LEU A 18 19.62 22.86 3.00
CA LEU A 18 18.28 22.60 2.46
C LEU A 18 18.20 22.68 0.92
N GLU A 19 19.24 23.20 0.25
CA GLU A 19 19.31 23.18 -1.21
C GLU A 19 19.41 21.74 -1.75
N ALA A 20 20.14 20.86 -1.06
CA ALA A 20 20.23 19.44 -1.40
C ALA A 20 18.84 18.77 -1.40
N VAL A 21 17.97 19.15 -0.47
CA VAL A 21 16.58 18.63 -0.37
C VAL A 21 15.76 19.04 -1.59
N ARG A 22 15.86 20.30 -2.02
CA ARG A 22 15.12 20.83 -3.17
C ARG A 22 15.58 20.23 -4.50
N VAL A 23 16.90 19.97 -4.64
CA VAL A 23 17.46 19.37 -5.87
C VAL A 23 17.17 17.88 -5.98
N ARG A 24 17.09 17.16 -4.85
CA ARG A 24 16.86 15.71 -4.79
C ARG A 24 15.79 15.34 -3.74
N PRO A 25 14.55 15.83 -3.88
CA PRO A 25 13.49 15.62 -2.89
C PRO A 25 13.18 14.13 -2.65
N GLY A 26 13.25 13.30 -3.70
CA GLY A 26 13.02 11.87 -3.60
C GLY A 26 13.92 11.12 -2.61
N MET A 27 15.11 11.66 -2.30
CA MET A 27 16.01 11.09 -1.27
C MET A 27 15.43 11.23 0.16
N TYR A 28 14.55 12.21 0.39
CA TYR A 28 14.00 12.53 1.70
C TYR A 28 12.54 12.13 1.88
N ILE A 29 11.73 12.27 0.82
CA ILE A 29 10.28 12.00 0.84
C ILE A 29 9.85 10.86 -0.09
N GLY A 30 10.81 10.16 -0.70
CA GLY A 30 10.57 8.99 -1.58
C GLY A 30 10.18 9.36 -3.01
N SER A 31 9.30 10.32 -3.23
CA SER A 31 8.87 10.78 -4.56
C SER A 31 8.36 12.22 -4.53
N THR A 32 8.09 12.81 -5.70
CA THR A 32 7.42 14.12 -5.86
C THR A 32 5.95 13.96 -6.31
N SER A 33 5.46 12.73 -6.37
CA SER A 33 4.07 12.41 -6.66
C SER A 33 3.15 12.71 -5.47
N SER A 34 1.87 12.36 -5.58
CA SER A 34 0.89 12.46 -4.48
C SER A 34 1.39 11.80 -3.18
N THR A 35 2.08 10.65 -3.25
CA THR A 35 2.63 9.96 -2.08
C THR A 35 3.65 10.83 -1.33
N GLY A 36 4.60 11.44 -2.04
CA GLY A 36 5.58 12.34 -1.44
C GLY A 36 4.96 13.64 -0.90
N LEU A 37 3.87 14.14 -1.53
CA LEU A 37 3.10 15.25 -1.02
C LEU A 37 2.52 14.95 0.36
N HIS A 38 1.86 13.80 0.54
CA HIS A 38 1.29 13.37 1.82
C HIS A 38 2.38 13.15 2.88
N HIS A 39 3.59 12.77 2.47
CA HIS A 39 4.72 12.59 3.37
C HIS A 39 5.08 13.86 4.15
N LEU A 40 4.86 15.05 3.57
CA LEU A 40 5.05 16.31 4.28
C LEU A 40 4.15 16.42 5.51
N VAL A 41 2.90 15.96 5.41
CA VAL A 41 1.95 15.94 6.54
C VAL A 41 2.43 14.98 7.61
N TRP A 42 2.90 13.79 7.20
CA TRP A 42 3.39 12.78 8.15
C TRP A 42 4.57 13.30 8.99
N GLU A 43 5.52 13.99 8.38
CA GLU A 43 6.69 14.52 9.10
C GLU A 43 6.30 15.57 10.16
N ILE A 44 5.25 16.37 9.94
CA ILE A 44 4.77 17.32 10.94
C ILE A 44 3.93 16.62 12.02
N VAL A 45 3.01 15.73 11.62
CA VAL A 45 2.17 14.96 12.55
C VAL A 45 3.02 14.08 13.47
N ASP A 46 4.03 13.38 12.92
CA ASP A 46 4.92 12.51 13.69
C ASP A 46 5.68 13.27 14.79
N ASN A 47 5.99 14.58 14.59
CA ASN A 47 6.56 15.40 15.65
C ASN A 47 5.58 15.63 16.81
N SER A 48 4.29 15.83 16.51
CA SER A 48 3.24 15.97 17.50
C SER A 48 2.94 14.63 18.21
N VAL A 49 3.04 13.53 17.49
CA VAL A 49 2.94 12.15 18.04
C VAL A 49 4.11 11.85 18.96
N ASP A 50 5.33 12.29 18.64
CA ASP A 50 6.49 12.16 19.55
C ASP A 50 6.26 12.89 20.88
N GLU A 51 5.60 14.07 20.86
CA GLU A 51 5.15 14.75 22.09
C GLU A 51 4.08 13.93 22.84
N ALA A 52 3.18 13.24 22.11
CA ALA A 52 2.19 12.38 22.74
C ALA A 52 2.81 11.13 23.36
N MET A 53 3.75 10.46 22.67
CA MET A 53 4.51 9.34 23.23
C MET A 53 5.34 9.74 24.45
N ALA A 54 5.82 10.99 24.49
CA ALA A 54 6.50 11.55 25.66
C ALA A 54 5.53 11.95 26.80
N GLY A 55 4.21 11.84 26.60
CA GLY A 55 3.17 12.14 27.59
C GLY A 55 2.78 13.61 27.71
N TYR A 56 3.17 14.46 26.75
CA TYR A 56 2.92 15.91 26.80
C TYR A 56 1.83 16.41 25.85
N CYS A 57 1.43 15.58 24.88
CA CYS A 57 0.38 15.93 23.91
C CYS A 57 -0.80 14.96 24.03
N SER A 58 -2.01 15.50 24.05
CA SER A 58 -3.26 14.73 24.11
C SER A 58 -4.20 15.02 22.94
N LYS A 59 -3.89 16.05 22.11
CA LYS A 59 -4.73 16.46 20.99
C LYS A 59 -3.88 16.96 19.83
N ILE A 60 -4.18 16.47 18.65
CA ILE A 60 -3.61 16.92 17.37
C ILE A 60 -4.76 17.28 16.44
N GLU A 61 -4.67 18.43 15.78
CA GLU A 61 -5.63 18.87 14.76
C GLU A 61 -4.91 19.05 13.43
N VAL A 62 -5.43 18.44 12.37
CA VAL A 62 -4.93 18.57 11.00
C VAL A 62 -6.02 19.20 10.16
N THR A 63 -5.74 20.33 9.54
CA THR A 63 -6.70 21.05 8.69
C THR A 63 -6.16 21.20 7.28
N VAL A 64 -6.94 20.76 6.30
CA VAL A 64 -6.72 21.01 4.86
C VAL A 64 -7.52 22.23 4.46
N HIS A 65 -6.84 23.29 4.04
CA HIS A 65 -7.47 24.56 3.67
C HIS A 65 -7.89 24.60 2.19
N PRO A 66 -8.79 25.55 1.81
CA PRO A 66 -9.24 25.70 0.42
C PRO A 66 -8.11 25.95 -0.60
N ASP A 67 -6.98 26.51 -0.16
CA ASP A 67 -5.80 26.76 -0.99
C ASP A 67 -4.81 25.57 -1.01
N ASN A 68 -5.23 24.41 -0.48
CA ASN A 68 -4.41 23.22 -0.28
C ASN A 68 -3.19 23.42 0.63
N SER A 69 -3.19 24.44 1.50
CA SER A 69 -2.27 24.46 2.63
C SER A 69 -2.72 23.50 3.71
N ILE A 70 -1.77 23.06 4.55
CA ILE A 70 -2.05 22.22 5.71
C ILE A 70 -1.66 22.95 6.96
N THR A 71 -2.55 22.92 7.95
CA THR A 71 -2.23 23.34 9.34
C THR A 71 -2.26 22.12 10.25
N VAL A 72 -1.20 21.92 11.01
CA VAL A 72 -1.14 20.94 12.10
C VAL A 72 -0.98 21.69 13.42
N VAL A 73 -1.86 21.42 14.37
CA VAL A 73 -1.86 22.02 15.71
C VAL A 73 -1.74 20.93 16.75
N ASP A 74 -0.80 21.05 17.67
CA ASP A 74 -0.71 20.21 18.85
C ASP A 74 -0.84 21.02 20.16
N ASN A 75 -1.09 20.31 21.24
CA ASN A 75 -1.09 20.85 22.59
C ASN A 75 0.09 20.33 23.44
N GLY A 76 1.21 20.02 22.80
CA GLY A 76 2.46 19.58 23.44
C GLY A 76 3.18 20.72 24.18
N ARG A 77 4.46 20.51 24.49
CA ARG A 77 5.29 21.49 25.20
C ARG A 77 5.62 22.74 24.39
N GLY A 78 5.47 22.69 23.06
CA GLY A 78 5.98 23.69 22.13
C GLY A 78 7.49 23.57 21.87
N ILE A 79 7.92 23.84 20.65
CA ILE A 79 9.35 23.84 20.27
C ILE A 79 10.11 24.88 21.13
N PRO A 80 11.34 24.58 21.60
CA PRO A 80 12.14 25.56 22.32
C PRO A 80 12.37 26.85 21.52
N VAL A 81 12.22 27.99 22.17
CA VAL A 81 12.32 29.33 21.57
C VAL A 81 13.57 30.10 22.01
N ASP A 82 14.30 29.57 22.98
CA ASP A 82 15.54 30.11 23.49
C ASP A 82 16.66 30.12 22.42
N MET A 83 17.69 30.92 22.67
CA MET A 83 18.86 31.03 21.79
C MET A 83 19.69 29.75 21.85
N HIS A 84 19.89 29.10 20.72
CA HIS A 84 20.70 27.88 20.64
C HIS A 84 22.17 28.16 21.08
N PRO A 85 22.70 27.39 22.04
CA PRO A 85 23.98 27.71 22.68
C PRO A 85 25.16 27.79 21.70
N VAL A 86 25.15 26.96 20.63
CA VAL A 86 26.24 26.88 19.64
C VAL A 86 25.97 27.79 18.44
N LYS A 87 24.76 27.74 17.87
CA LYS A 87 24.41 28.43 16.62
C LYS A 87 24.12 29.92 16.79
N LYS A 88 23.80 30.37 18.03
CA LYS A 88 23.48 31.76 18.36
C LYS A 88 22.32 32.37 17.57
N ILE A 89 21.38 31.54 17.16
CA ILE A 89 20.08 31.88 16.57
C ILE A 89 19.00 31.17 17.36
N PRO A 90 17.70 31.56 17.27
CA PRO A 90 16.63 30.90 17.99
C PRO A 90 16.61 29.39 17.70
N THR A 91 16.37 28.58 18.74
CA THR A 91 16.31 27.11 18.58
C THR A 91 15.23 26.71 17.60
N LEU A 92 14.11 27.42 17.54
CA LEU A 92 13.06 27.24 16.54
C LEU A 92 13.63 27.38 15.10
N GLU A 93 14.43 28.41 14.83
CA GLU A 93 15.07 28.61 13.52
C GLU A 93 16.05 27.47 13.19
N VAL A 94 16.84 27.00 14.18
CA VAL A 94 17.76 25.85 14.00
C VAL A 94 17.00 24.61 13.55
N VAL A 95 15.89 24.27 14.23
CA VAL A 95 15.08 23.09 13.93
C VAL A 95 14.46 23.19 12.54
N MET A 96 14.04 24.38 12.10
CA MET A 96 13.38 24.59 10.82
C MET A 96 14.33 24.68 9.63
N THR A 97 15.59 25.08 9.83
CA THR A 97 16.50 25.43 8.71
C THR A 97 17.76 24.57 8.63
N ILE A 98 18.10 23.79 9.64
CA ILE A 98 19.33 22.99 9.67
C ILE A 98 18.98 21.51 9.66
N LEU A 99 19.54 20.79 8.68
CA LEU A 99 19.43 19.32 8.63
C LEU A 99 20.22 18.70 9.80
N HIS A 100 19.74 17.58 10.31
CA HIS A 100 20.34 16.88 11.43
C HIS A 100 20.42 17.74 12.71
N ALA A 101 19.40 18.56 12.94
CA ALA A 101 19.22 19.33 14.16
C ALA A 101 17.92 18.89 14.85
N GLY A 102 18.00 18.52 16.14
CA GLY A 102 16.81 18.13 16.92
C GLY A 102 17.16 17.59 18.29
N GLY A 103 16.20 17.61 19.20
CA GLY A 103 16.33 17.11 20.58
C GLY A 103 16.14 15.60 20.73
N LYS A 104 16.16 14.84 19.64
CA LYS A 104 15.90 13.39 19.60
C LYS A 104 17.16 12.55 19.40
N PHE A 105 18.34 13.18 19.31
CA PHE A 105 19.63 12.49 19.15
C PHE A 105 20.20 11.94 20.45
N ASP A 106 19.83 12.51 21.58
CA ASP A 106 20.08 11.97 22.88
C ASP A 106 18.75 11.64 23.57
N ASN A 107 18.69 10.59 24.35
CA ASN A 107 17.47 10.13 25.00
C ASN A 107 17.06 10.99 26.23
N SER A 108 17.60 12.20 26.35
CA SER A 108 17.33 13.08 27.49
C SER A 108 15.94 13.71 27.44
N ALA A 109 15.50 14.14 26.24
CA ALA A 109 14.20 14.80 26.04
C ALA A 109 13.09 13.85 25.61
N TYR A 110 13.43 12.78 24.87
CA TYR A 110 12.51 11.78 24.37
C TYR A 110 13.10 10.38 24.58
N LYS A 111 12.45 9.56 25.42
CA LYS A 111 12.86 8.17 25.64
C LYS A 111 12.58 7.29 24.41
N VAL A 112 11.52 7.61 23.69
CA VAL A 112 11.08 6.94 22.46
C VAL A 112 10.65 8.01 21.47
N SER A 113 11.04 7.91 20.22
CA SER A 113 10.59 8.78 19.14
C SER A 113 10.56 8.05 17.80
N GLY A 114 9.64 8.45 16.92
CA GLY A 114 9.60 8.01 15.51
C GLY A 114 10.57 8.82 14.64
N GLY A 115 10.79 10.09 14.98
CA GLY A 115 11.70 10.99 14.29
C GLY A 115 13.16 10.78 14.71
N LEU A 116 13.95 10.04 13.91
CA LEU A 116 15.31 9.64 14.27
C LEU A 116 16.41 10.52 13.67
N HIS A 117 16.14 11.15 12.53
CA HIS A 117 17.20 11.77 11.72
C HIS A 117 17.32 13.29 11.90
N GLY A 118 16.38 13.93 12.61
CA GLY A 118 16.36 15.39 12.80
C GLY A 118 16.26 16.17 11.50
N VAL A 119 15.53 15.64 10.50
CA VAL A 119 15.42 16.26 9.19
C VAL A 119 13.98 16.56 8.77
N GLY A 120 12.96 15.91 9.35
CA GLY A 120 11.58 15.94 8.88
C GLY A 120 11.03 17.34 8.67
N VAL A 121 10.96 18.16 9.71
CA VAL A 121 10.38 19.50 9.61
C VAL A 121 11.20 20.44 8.70
N SER A 122 12.53 20.32 8.70
CA SER A 122 13.39 21.13 7.81
C SER A 122 13.23 20.71 6.34
N VAL A 123 12.94 19.44 6.07
CA VAL A 123 12.59 18.94 4.73
C VAL A 123 11.25 19.53 4.30
N VAL A 124 10.21 19.52 5.16
CA VAL A 124 8.92 20.15 4.85
C VAL A 124 9.09 21.63 4.55
N ASN A 125 9.89 22.36 5.36
CA ASN A 125 10.20 23.76 5.09
C ASN A 125 10.88 23.97 3.73
N ALA A 126 11.89 23.16 3.41
CA ALA A 126 12.60 23.22 2.11
C ALA A 126 11.67 22.99 0.91
N LEU A 127 10.67 22.13 1.06
CA LEU A 127 9.74 21.72 -0.02
C LEU A 127 8.43 22.51 0.00
N SER A 128 8.33 23.56 0.84
CA SER A 128 7.18 24.45 0.93
C SER A 128 7.52 25.82 0.34
N LYS A 129 6.61 26.38 -0.47
CA LYS A 129 6.74 27.75 -0.95
C LYS A 129 6.59 28.78 0.15
N LYS A 130 5.81 28.46 1.19
CA LYS A 130 5.66 29.21 2.41
C LYS A 130 5.44 28.25 3.58
N MET A 131 5.99 28.58 4.75
CA MET A 131 5.70 27.93 6.03
C MET A 131 5.58 29.00 7.11
N ASN A 132 4.55 28.87 7.95
CA ASN A 132 4.36 29.67 9.16
C ASN A 132 4.39 28.74 10.36
N VAL A 133 5.16 29.09 11.37
CA VAL A 133 5.27 28.32 12.61
C VAL A 133 4.99 29.21 13.80
N GLN A 134 4.00 28.80 14.58
CA GLN A 134 3.59 29.48 15.79
C GLN A 134 3.81 28.56 17.00
N VAL A 135 4.49 29.04 18.01
CA VAL A 135 4.81 28.27 19.21
C VAL A 135 4.22 28.98 20.45
N ARG A 136 3.41 28.23 21.18
CA ARG A 136 2.87 28.65 22.50
C ARG A 136 3.72 28.04 23.59
N ARG A 137 4.53 28.85 24.24
CA ARG A 137 5.45 28.39 25.29
C ARG A 137 5.75 29.52 26.31
N ASP A 138 5.94 29.16 27.56
CA ASP A 138 6.33 30.07 28.66
C ASP A 138 5.38 31.27 28.81
N GLY A 139 4.07 31.05 28.58
CA GLY A 139 3.05 32.09 28.68
C GLY A 139 2.94 33.02 27.47
N LYS A 140 3.73 32.80 26.44
CA LYS A 140 3.85 33.65 25.25
C LYS A 140 3.54 32.88 23.97
N VAL A 141 3.28 33.63 22.91
CA VAL A 141 3.10 33.13 21.55
C VAL A 141 4.21 33.73 20.68
N TYR A 142 5.00 32.85 20.08
CA TYR A 142 6.07 33.22 19.16
C TYR A 142 5.71 32.78 17.74
N GLU A 143 6.09 33.59 16.76
CA GLU A 143 5.83 33.30 15.35
C GLU A 143 7.07 33.48 14.48
N MET A 144 7.26 32.62 13.50
CA MET A 144 8.28 32.72 12.45
C MET A 144 7.71 32.33 11.12
N GLU A 145 8.18 32.99 10.05
CA GLU A 145 7.85 32.58 8.67
C GLU A 145 9.07 32.18 7.87
N PHE A 146 8.82 31.26 6.96
CA PHE A 146 9.85 30.70 6.08
C PHE A 146 9.32 30.58 4.65
N SER A 147 10.22 30.60 3.69
CA SER A 147 9.94 30.32 2.28
C SER A 147 11.07 29.50 1.69
N ARG A 148 10.74 28.33 1.16
CA ARG A 148 11.69 27.44 0.48
C ARG A 148 12.95 27.16 1.33
N GLY A 149 12.75 26.90 2.61
CA GLY A 149 13.81 26.62 3.57
C GLY A 149 14.56 27.83 4.13
N LYS A 150 14.20 29.05 3.74
CA LYS A 150 14.85 30.29 4.22
C LYS A 150 13.93 31.06 5.14
N THR A 151 14.47 31.61 6.22
CA THR A 151 13.73 32.51 7.14
C THR A 151 13.36 33.80 6.41
N THR A 152 12.06 34.10 6.34
CA THR A 152 11.52 35.35 5.76
C THR A 152 11.09 36.34 6.82
N GLN A 153 10.58 35.83 7.97
CA GLN A 153 10.31 36.63 9.14
C GLN A 153 11.01 36.01 10.34
N LYS A 154 11.81 36.83 11.07
CA LYS A 154 12.47 36.42 12.29
C LYS A 154 11.44 36.13 13.37
N MET A 155 11.87 35.37 14.38
CA MET A 155 11.01 35.06 15.52
C MET A 155 10.58 36.37 16.25
N GLU A 156 9.27 36.52 16.36
CA GLU A 156 8.62 37.65 17.05
C GLU A 156 7.65 37.14 18.11
N GLU A 157 7.55 37.86 19.21
CA GLU A 157 6.51 37.63 20.20
C GLU A 157 5.24 38.33 19.73
N VAL A 158 4.20 37.54 19.38
CA VAL A 158 2.95 38.07 18.80
C VAL A 158 1.77 38.09 19.78
N GLY A 159 1.96 37.54 20.99
CA GLY A 159 0.89 37.50 21.99
C GLY A 159 1.23 36.69 23.23
N SER A 160 0.20 36.47 24.06
CA SER A 160 0.27 35.64 25.26
C SER A 160 -0.67 34.46 25.16
N SER A 161 -0.32 33.33 25.79
CA SER A 161 -1.15 32.10 25.81
C SER A 161 -1.10 31.45 27.18
N SER A 162 -2.23 30.97 27.65
CA SER A 162 -2.33 30.14 28.86
C SER A 162 -2.08 28.64 28.58
N THR A 163 -1.93 28.24 27.29
CA THR A 163 -1.67 26.87 26.87
C THR A 163 -0.33 26.78 26.16
N THR A 164 0.21 25.58 26.08
CA THR A 164 1.40 25.27 25.30
C THR A 164 1.05 24.54 24.01
N GLY A 165 1.96 24.45 23.05
CA GLY A 165 1.82 23.68 21.82
C GLY A 165 2.51 24.32 20.63
N THR A 166 2.49 23.59 19.51
CA THR A 166 3.03 24.06 18.23
C THR A 166 1.91 24.09 17.18
N THR A 167 1.95 25.10 16.33
CA THR A 167 1.10 25.21 15.14
C THR A 167 2.02 25.39 13.94
N VAL A 168 1.91 24.51 12.97
CA VAL A 168 2.67 24.59 11.71
C VAL A 168 1.68 24.66 10.56
N THR A 169 1.76 25.73 9.77
CA THR A 169 1.01 25.88 8.52
C THR A 169 1.99 25.92 7.36
N PHE A 170 1.81 25.08 6.36
CA PHE A 170 2.70 25.04 5.20
C PHE A 170 1.94 24.92 3.89
N TRP A 171 2.53 25.49 2.84
CA TRP A 171 2.05 25.49 1.47
C TRP A 171 3.04 24.70 0.62
N PRO A 172 2.69 23.52 0.11
CA PRO A 172 3.58 22.76 -0.77
C PRO A 172 4.05 23.57 -1.98
N ASP A 173 5.30 23.37 -2.39
CA ASP A 173 5.85 24.08 -3.54
C ASP A 173 5.45 23.42 -4.86
N ASP A 174 4.62 24.08 -5.65
CA ASP A 174 4.15 23.63 -6.96
C ASP A 174 5.26 23.55 -8.02
N GLU A 175 6.45 24.10 -7.76
CA GLU A 175 7.64 23.88 -8.60
C GLU A 175 8.28 22.51 -8.36
N ILE A 176 7.97 21.84 -7.24
CA ILE A 176 8.56 20.55 -6.84
C ILE A 176 7.59 19.39 -7.07
N PHE A 177 6.32 19.57 -6.64
CA PHE A 177 5.33 18.50 -6.65
C PHE A 177 4.52 18.47 -7.95
N GLU A 178 4.25 17.28 -8.45
CA GLU A 178 3.38 17.04 -9.62
C GLU A 178 1.93 17.48 -9.35
N THR A 179 1.52 17.44 -8.09
CA THR A 179 0.22 17.90 -7.60
C THR A 179 0.37 18.46 -6.19
N THR A 180 -0.41 19.47 -5.83
CA THR A 180 -0.52 20.01 -4.47
C THR A 180 -1.88 19.71 -3.83
N VAL A 181 -2.68 18.85 -4.45
CA VAL A 181 -4.01 18.47 -3.96
C VAL A 181 -3.89 17.22 -3.08
N TYR A 182 -4.27 17.36 -1.82
CA TYR A 182 -4.30 16.25 -0.86
C TYR A 182 -5.53 15.37 -1.07
N ASP A 183 -5.33 14.07 -0.93
CA ASP A 183 -6.41 13.09 -0.88
C ASP A 183 -6.89 12.90 0.57
N PHE A 184 -8.20 13.09 0.79
CA PHE A 184 -8.79 13.03 2.13
C PHE A 184 -8.73 11.62 2.72
N ASP A 185 -9.02 10.60 1.92
CA ASP A 185 -9.07 9.21 2.41
C ASP A 185 -7.66 8.74 2.81
N THR A 186 -6.62 9.16 2.10
CA THR A 186 -5.22 8.90 2.46
C THR A 186 -4.86 9.54 3.81
N LEU A 187 -5.28 10.78 4.06
CA LEU A 187 -5.06 11.46 5.35
C LEU A 187 -5.85 10.77 6.46
N HIS A 188 -7.13 10.50 6.22
CA HIS A 188 -8.04 9.82 7.14
C HIS A 188 -7.45 8.50 7.64
N ASP A 189 -7.11 7.59 6.72
CA ASP A 189 -6.63 6.26 7.07
C ASP A 189 -5.34 6.30 7.89
N ARG A 190 -4.40 7.16 7.53
CA ARG A 190 -3.13 7.29 8.27
C ARG A 190 -3.33 7.88 9.65
N LEU A 191 -4.12 8.95 9.79
CA LEU A 191 -4.40 9.59 11.08
C LEU A 191 -5.19 8.67 12.01
N GLN A 192 -6.14 7.90 11.47
CA GLN A 192 -6.87 6.89 12.21
C GLN A 192 -5.93 5.79 12.75
N GLN A 193 -5.00 5.28 11.91
CA GLN A 193 -3.99 4.30 12.35
C GLN A 193 -3.13 4.87 13.49
N THR A 194 -2.70 6.12 13.36
CA THR A 194 -1.91 6.81 14.39
C THR A 194 -2.67 6.92 15.71
N ALA A 195 -3.97 7.22 15.65
CA ALA A 195 -4.81 7.29 16.85
C ALA A 195 -4.99 5.92 17.53
N PHE A 196 -5.08 4.81 16.76
CA PHE A 196 -5.10 3.46 17.33
C PHE A 196 -3.82 3.09 18.07
N LEU A 197 -2.66 3.56 17.61
CA LEU A 197 -1.36 3.25 18.23
C LEU A 197 -1.14 4.04 19.51
N ASN A 198 -1.79 5.19 19.65
CA ASN A 198 -1.62 6.10 20.79
C ASN A 198 -2.91 6.20 21.61
N LYS A 199 -3.04 5.37 22.64
CA LYS A 199 -4.24 5.32 23.50
C LYS A 199 -4.61 6.71 24.01
N ASN A 200 -5.90 7.07 23.87
CA ASN A 200 -6.49 8.35 24.31
C ASN A 200 -5.94 9.60 23.62
N LEU A 201 -5.07 9.48 22.61
CA LEU A 201 -4.70 10.63 21.78
C LEU A 201 -5.89 10.97 20.87
N LYS A 202 -6.38 12.21 20.98
CA LYS A 202 -7.43 12.73 20.11
C LYS A 202 -6.79 13.34 18.87
N ILE A 203 -7.11 12.83 17.70
CA ILE A 203 -6.73 13.40 16.41
C ILE A 203 -7.99 13.88 15.70
N VAL A 204 -7.96 15.12 15.20
CA VAL A 204 -9.06 15.72 14.43
C VAL A 204 -8.54 16.03 13.04
N LEU A 205 -9.19 15.48 12.01
CA LEU A 205 -8.98 15.83 10.61
C LEU A 205 -10.12 16.71 10.13
N ARG A 206 -9.79 17.87 9.59
CA ARG A 206 -10.75 18.81 9.01
C ARG A 206 -10.36 19.13 7.57
N ASP A 207 -11.32 18.99 6.65
CA ASP A 207 -11.17 19.42 5.26
C ASP A 207 -12.12 20.59 4.99
N GLU A 208 -11.55 21.76 4.73
CA GLU A 208 -12.27 23.01 4.50
C GLU A 208 -12.40 23.37 3.00
N ARG A 209 -12.05 22.45 2.10
CA ARG A 209 -12.12 22.69 0.65
C ARG A 209 -13.55 22.71 0.11
N SER A 210 -14.48 22.06 0.81
CA SER A 210 -15.91 22.08 0.50
C SER A 210 -16.64 23.19 1.25
N VAL A 211 -17.80 23.60 0.75
CA VAL A 211 -18.66 24.60 1.41
C VAL A 211 -19.06 24.18 2.82
N GLU A 212 -19.33 22.89 3.01
CA GLU A 212 -19.51 22.29 4.31
C GLU A 212 -18.23 21.51 4.64
N PRO A 213 -17.48 21.93 5.69
CA PRO A 213 -16.25 21.23 6.07
C PRO A 213 -16.53 19.79 6.49
N GLN A 214 -15.75 18.85 5.97
CA GLN A 214 -15.74 17.49 6.47
C GLN A 214 -14.84 17.42 7.71
N VAL A 215 -15.36 16.84 8.81
CA VAL A 215 -14.62 16.73 10.08
C VAL A 215 -14.72 15.32 10.61
N GLU A 216 -13.57 14.70 10.85
CA GLU A 216 -13.45 13.37 11.44
C GLU A 216 -12.64 13.44 12.74
N GLU A 217 -13.10 12.73 13.76
CA GLU A 217 -12.43 12.68 15.07
C GLU A 217 -12.06 11.23 15.41
N PHE A 218 -10.80 11.03 15.74
CA PHE A 218 -10.26 9.72 16.12
C PHE A 218 -9.78 9.77 17.57
N CYS A 219 -10.27 8.86 18.41
CA CYS A 219 -9.78 8.70 19.78
C CYS A 219 -10.15 7.29 20.29
N TYR A 220 -9.15 6.46 20.55
CA TYR A 220 -9.36 5.05 20.89
C TYR A 220 -8.75 4.72 22.25
N ALA A 221 -9.62 4.47 23.25
CA ALA A 221 -9.19 4.12 24.60
C ALA A 221 -8.58 2.71 24.68
N GLY A 222 -9.05 1.77 23.84
CA GLY A 222 -8.51 0.41 23.74
C GLY A 222 -7.22 0.31 22.96
N GLY A 223 -6.83 1.36 22.22
CA GLY A 223 -5.58 1.37 21.45
C GLY A 223 -5.53 0.27 20.41
N ILE A 224 -4.47 -0.56 20.40
CA ILE A 224 -4.32 -1.65 19.43
C ILE A 224 -5.36 -2.77 19.55
N ILE A 225 -6.08 -2.86 20.68
CA ILE A 225 -7.23 -3.76 20.81
C ILE A 225 -8.35 -3.29 19.89
N ASP A 226 -8.64 -2.00 19.90
CA ASP A 226 -9.67 -1.42 19.03
C ASP A 226 -9.22 -1.46 17.56
N PHE A 227 -7.91 -1.35 17.30
CA PHE A 227 -7.38 -1.53 15.96
C PHE A 227 -7.61 -2.96 15.44
N VAL A 228 -7.42 -4.00 16.24
CA VAL A 228 -7.73 -5.39 15.85
C VAL A 228 -9.21 -5.58 15.58
N LYS A 229 -10.09 -4.96 16.40
CA LYS A 229 -11.55 -5.00 16.15
C LYS A 229 -11.88 -4.32 14.82
N PHE A 230 -11.33 -3.13 14.57
CA PHE A 230 -11.47 -2.41 13.31
C PHE A 230 -11.01 -3.24 12.10
N LEU A 231 -9.83 -3.88 12.17
CA LEU A 231 -9.33 -4.78 11.12
C LEU A 231 -10.21 -6.03 10.93
N ASN A 232 -11.03 -6.36 11.91
CA ASN A 232 -11.99 -7.47 11.86
C ASN A 232 -13.43 -7.03 11.57
N GLU A 233 -13.68 -5.74 11.38
CA GLU A 233 -14.97 -5.29 10.87
C GLU A 233 -15.32 -6.03 9.58
N GLY A 234 -16.55 -6.57 9.51
CA GLY A 234 -17.00 -7.40 8.40
C GLY A 234 -16.45 -8.82 8.33
N LYS A 235 -15.62 -9.23 9.28
CA LYS A 235 -15.24 -10.64 9.41
C LYS A 235 -16.08 -11.30 10.50
N THR A 236 -16.52 -12.53 10.25
CA THR A 236 -17.19 -13.31 11.30
C THR A 236 -16.15 -13.78 12.32
N VAL A 237 -16.30 -13.31 13.55
CA VAL A 237 -15.49 -13.77 14.69
C VAL A 237 -16.28 -14.80 15.49
N PRO A 238 -15.71 -15.98 15.81
CA PRO A 238 -16.38 -16.97 16.65
C PRO A 238 -16.76 -16.39 18.01
N GLU A 239 -17.90 -16.80 18.56
CA GLU A 239 -18.46 -16.26 19.82
C GLU A 239 -17.45 -16.31 20.98
N GLY A 240 -16.71 -17.42 21.09
CA GLY A 240 -15.68 -17.60 22.11
C GLY A 240 -14.43 -16.73 21.94
N LEU A 241 -14.24 -16.11 20.76
CA LEU A 241 -13.05 -15.31 20.42
C LEU A 241 -13.38 -13.83 20.17
N LYS A 242 -14.55 -13.34 20.58
CA LYS A 242 -15.00 -11.95 20.37
C LYS A 242 -14.08 -10.88 21.00
N HIS A 243 -13.39 -11.23 22.08
CA HIS A 243 -12.47 -10.34 22.74
C HIS A 243 -11.05 -10.60 22.23
N PRO A 244 -10.35 -9.61 21.66
CA PRO A 244 -8.96 -9.76 21.29
C PRO A 244 -8.09 -10.10 22.49
N ILE A 245 -7.11 -10.95 22.29
CA ILE A 245 -6.07 -11.25 23.27
C ILE A 245 -5.08 -10.09 23.25
N TYR A 246 -4.81 -9.50 24.41
CA TYR A 246 -3.84 -8.41 24.54
C TYR A 246 -2.65 -8.88 25.41
N LEU A 247 -1.47 -8.71 24.87
CA LEU A 247 -0.20 -9.07 25.48
C LEU A 247 0.69 -7.83 25.53
N SER A 248 1.33 -7.58 26.68
CA SER A 248 2.26 -6.45 26.79
C SER A 248 3.42 -6.79 27.73
N GLY A 249 4.56 -6.17 27.47
CA GLY A 249 5.73 -6.31 28.33
C GLY A 249 6.83 -5.37 27.89
N ALA A 250 7.82 -5.22 28.77
CA ALA A 250 8.96 -4.33 28.57
C ALA A 250 10.27 -5.06 28.81
N SER A 251 11.38 -4.47 28.40
CA SER A 251 12.72 -4.89 28.80
C SER A 251 12.90 -4.78 30.32
N GLU A 252 13.87 -5.51 30.84
CA GLU A 252 14.16 -5.51 32.28
C GLU A 252 14.62 -4.12 32.74
N GLU A 253 14.25 -3.76 33.97
CA GLU A 253 14.65 -2.49 34.59
C GLU A 253 16.18 -2.41 34.68
N GLY A 254 16.76 -1.31 34.22
CA GLY A 254 18.22 -1.13 34.16
C GLY A 254 18.90 -1.72 32.93
N ALA A 255 18.15 -2.20 31.93
CA ALA A 255 18.72 -2.60 30.65
C ALA A 255 19.47 -1.43 29.97
N PRO A 256 20.54 -1.69 29.23
CA PRO A 256 21.19 -0.67 28.40
C PRO A 256 20.20 0.01 27.43
N VAL A 257 20.39 1.29 27.14
CA VAL A 257 19.48 2.07 26.28
C VAL A 257 19.21 1.38 24.95
N GLU A 258 20.25 0.80 24.31
CA GLU A 258 20.12 0.09 23.04
C GLU A 258 19.30 -1.20 23.14
N LYS A 259 18.97 -1.64 24.36
CA LYS A 259 18.15 -2.84 24.64
C LYS A 259 16.89 -2.50 25.43
N THR A 260 16.56 -1.22 25.54
CA THR A 260 15.33 -0.77 26.19
C THR A 260 14.21 -0.71 25.18
N GLY A 261 13.10 -1.37 25.50
CA GLY A 261 11.91 -1.36 24.62
C GLY A 261 10.69 -1.95 25.29
N GLU A 262 9.56 -1.66 24.70
CA GLU A 262 8.23 -2.14 25.08
C GLU A 262 7.59 -2.88 23.89
N VAL A 263 6.77 -3.86 24.19
CA VAL A 263 6.05 -4.65 23.21
C VAL A 263 4.59 -4.70 23.61
N GLU A 264 3.71 -4.32 22.70
CA GLU A 264 2.27 -4.52 22.80
C GLU A 264 1.82 -5.36 21.60
N VAL A 265 1.01 -6.37 21.84
CA VAL A 265 0.45 -7.23 20.79
C VAL A 265 -1.02 -7.46 21.08
N ALA A 266 -1.87 -7.22 20.09
CA ALA A 266 -3.28 -7.62 20.13
C ALA A 266 -3.55 -8.65 19.05
N ILE A 267 -4.28 -9.73 19.40
CA ILE A 267 -4.47 -10.91 18.55
C ILE A 267 -5.94 -11.32 18.57
N GLN A 268 -6.50 -11.68 17.42
CA GLN A 268 -7.83 -12.27 17.31
C GLN A 268 -7.92 -13.20 16.11
N TRP A 269 -8.61 -14.33 16.23
CA TRP A 269 -8.92 -15.21 15.11
C TRP A 269 -10.36 -15.02 14.64
N ASN A 270 -10.55 -15.00 13.34
CA ASN A 270 -11.82 -14.92 12.66
C ASN A 270 -12.02 -16.13 11.73
N THR A 271 -13.16 -16.23 11.04
CA THR A 271 -13.48 -17.38 10.20
C THR A 271 -12.87 -17.30 8.78
N SER A 272 -12.16 -16.23 8.44
CA SER A 272 -11.52 -16.11 7.12
C SER A 272 -10.34 -17.08 6.97
N TYR A 273 -9.84 -17.17 5.75
CA TYR A 273 -8.69 -17.98 5.40
C TYR A 273 -7.39 -17.18 5.28
N SER A 274 -7.48 -15.85 5.31
CA SER A 274 -6.34 -14.95 5.17
C SER A 274 -5.81 -14.47 6.53
N GLU A 275 -4.51 -14.26 6.60
CA GLU A 275 -3.81 -13.58 7.71
C GLU A 275 -3.88 -12.06 7.49
N SER A 276 -4.09 -11.30 8.55
CA SER A 276 -4.01 -9.84 8.57
C SER A 276 -3.14 -9.42 9.76
N VAL A 277 -1.83 -9.39 9.56
CA VAL A 277 -0.87 -8.99 10.61
C VAL A 277 -0.19 -7.70 10.19
N VAL A 278 -0.30 -6.69 11.05
CA VAL A 278 0.36 -5.41 10.87
C VAL A 278 1.33 -5.15 12.02
N SER A 279 2.48 -4.54 11.70
CA SER A 279 3.52 -4.29 12.70
C SER A 279 4.05 -2.88 12.60
N PHE A 280 4.41 -2.34 13.77
CA PHE A 280 4.88 -0.97 13.95
C PHE A 280 6.09 -0.93 14.88
N ALA A 281 6.99 0.00 14.63
CA ALA A 281 8.10 0.34 15.52
C ALA A 281 8.15 1.84 15.70
N ASN A 282 7.97 2.35 16.93
CA ASN A 282 7.82 3.77 17.25
C ASN A 282 6.77 4.44 16.34
N ASP A 283 5.59 3.85 16.24
CA ASP A 283 4.44 4.26 15.42
C ASP A 283 4.69 4.28 13.90
N ILE A 284 5.89 3.90 13.46
CA ILE A 284 6.22 3.74 12.05
C ILE A 284 5.86 2.33 11.62
N ARG A 285 5.10 2.23 10.54
CA ARG A 285 4.69 0.96 9.97
C ARG A 285 5.86 0.23 9.31
N THR A 286 6.12 -0.99 9.76
CA THR A 286 7.14 -1.87 9.19
C THR A 286 6.53 -2.82 8.16
N ILE A 287 6.40 -2.36 6.92
CA ILE A 287 5.70 -3.07 5.84
C ILE A 287 6.37 -4.43 5.53
N GLU A 288 7.70 -4.46 5.60
CA GLU A 288 8.51 -5.67 5.41
C GLU A 288 8.72 -6.45 6.72
N GLY A 289 8.05 -6.04 7.81
CA GLY A 289 8.20 -6.67 9.13
C GLY A 289 9.53 -6.34 9.80
N GLY A 290 10.27 -7.38 10.19
CA GLY A 290 11.55 -7.26 10.87
C GLY A 290 11.62 -8.14 12.12
N MET A 291 12.60 -7.87 12.99
CA MET A 291 12.94 -8.73 14.14
C MET A 291 11.78 -8.94 15.12
N HIS A 292 10.95 -7.92 15.36
CA HIS A 292 9.76 -8.04 16.24
C HIS A 292 8.70 -8.97 15.64
N MET A 293 8.44 -8.88 14.34
CA MET A 293 7.52 -9.78 13.62
C MET A 293 8.02 -11.22 13.64
N GLU A 294 9.31 -11.43 13.46
CA GLU A 294 9.94 -12.75 13.50
C GLU A 294 9.83 -13.37 14.91
N GLY A 295 10.05 -12.56 15.96
CA GLY A 295 9.85 -12.96 17.35
C GLY A 295 8.41 -13.37 17.62
N PHE A 296 7.44 -12.60 17.17
CA PHE A 296 6.00 -12.89 17.27
C PHE A 296 5.62 -14.21 16.60
N ARG A 297 5.97 -14.38 15.31
CA ARG A 297 5.65 -15.60 14.55
C ARG A 297 6.23 -16.85 15.15
N THR A 298 7.46 -16.76 15.65
CA THR A 298 8.14 -17.88 16.30
C THR A 298 7.46 -18.26 17.63
N ALA A 299 7.16 -17.27 18.48
CA ALA A 299 6.50 -17.49 19.75
C ALA A 299 5.09 -18.08 19.57
N LEU A 300 4.29 -17.48 18.70
CA LEU A 300 2.93 -17.93 18.40
C LEU A 300 2.90 -19.41 18.00
N THR A 301 3.79 -19.79 17.08
CA THR A 301 3.87 -21.17 16.58
C THR A 301 4.31 -22.15 17.66
N SER A 302 5.31 -21.79 18.46
CA SER A 302 5.81 -22.65 19.53
C SER A 302 4.76 -22.85 20.61
N VAL A 303 4.22 -21.77 21.16
CA VAL A 303 3.27 -21.80 22.29
C VAL A 303 2.01 -22.61 21.95
N ILE A 304 1.42 -22.39 20.77
CA ILE A 304 0.22 -23.13 20.38
C ILE A 304 0.49 -24.62 20.21
N ASN A 305 1.63 -25.02 19.63
CA ASN A 305 1.99 -26.42 19.51
C ASN A 305 2.27 -27.06 20.89
N ASP A 306 3.01 -26.37 21.77
CA ASP A 306 3.37 -26.86 23.10
C ASP A 306 2.10 -27.06 23.95
N TYR A 307 1.18 -26.07 23.92
CA TYR A 307 -0.10 -26.19 24.61
C TYR A 307 -0.96 -27.35 24.06
N ALA A 308 -1.06 -27.45 22.70
CA ALA A 308 -1.85 -28.47 22.04
C ALA A 308 -1.33 -29.91 22.39
N ARG A 309 -0.01 -30.08 22.50
CA ARG A 309 0.59 -31.36 22.92
C ARG A 309 0.44 -31.62 24.40
N LYS A 310 0.72 -30.64 25.27
CA LYS A 310 0.56 -30.74 26.72
C LYS A 310 -0.85 -31.19 27.11
N ASN A 311 -1.86 -30.71 26.38
CA ASN A 311 -3.27 -31.00 26.62
C ASN A 311 -3.83 -32.15 25.76
N ASN A 312 -2.99 -32.93 25.06
CA ASN A 312 -3.38 -34.06 24.20
C ASN A 312 -4.40 -33.71 23.11
N ILE A 313 -4.46 -32.43 22.66
CA ILE A 313 -5.33 -31.99 21.56
C ILE A 313 -4.74 -32.48 20.23
N ILE A 314 -3.42 -32.47 20.09
CA ILE A 314 -2.68 -33.07 18.97
C ILE A 314 -2.03 -34.37 19.49
N LYS A 315 -2.30 -35.49 18.81
CA LYS A 315 -1.74 -36.80 19.17
C LYS A 315 -0.25 -36.87 18.82
N GLU A 316 0.51 -37.67 19.55
CA GLU A 316 1.96 -37.86 19.33
C GLU A 316 2.32 -38.27 17.88
N LYS A 317 1.43 -39.05 17.23
CA LYS A 317 1.60 -39.49 15.83
C LYS A 317 1.29 -38.44 14.79
N GLU A 318 0.65 -37.34 15.18
CA GLU A 318 0.33 -36.20 14.30
C GLU A 318 1.52 -35.23 14.32
N GLY A 319 1.87 -34.70 13.15
CA GLY A 319 2.89 -33.64 13.02
C GLY A 319 2.46 -32.37 13.74
N ASN A 320 3.41 -31.49 14.03
CA ASN A 320 3.10 -30.14 14.53
C ASN A 320 2.31 -29.33 13.50
N LEU A 321 1.49 -28.43 13.99
CA LEU A 321 0.88 -27.39 13.18
C LEU A 321 1.97 -26.45 12.66
N THR A 322 1.91 -26.10 11.39
CA THR A 322 2.84 -25.10 10.83
C THR A 322 2.41 -23.69 11.24
N GLY A 323 3.32 -22.73 11.11
CA GLY A 323 2.98 -21.32 11.34
C GLY A 323 1.78 -20.87 10.50
N ASP A 324 1.70 -21.31 9.24
CA ASP A 324 0.61 -20.99 8.34
C ASP A 324 -0.73 -21.55 8.82
N ASP A 325 -0.75 -22.79 9.30
CA ASP A 325 -1.97 -23.42 9.85
C ASP A 325 -2.51 -22.60 11.04
N ILE A 326 -1.61 -22.07 11.88
CA ILE A 326 -1.95 -21.30 13.08
C ILE A 326 -2.41 -19.88 12.72
N ARG A 327 -1.81 -19.29 11.70
CA ARG A 327 -2.12 -17.92 11.28
C ARG A 327 -3.31 -17.80 10.34
N GLU A 328 -3.89 -18.93 9.89
CA GLU A 328 -5.12 -18.88 9.09
C GLU A 328 -6.26 -18.18 9.86
N GLY A 329 -6.77 -17.09 9.30
CA GLY A 329 -7.79 -16.24 9.92
C GLY A 329 -7.30 -15.41 11.11
N LEU A 330 -5.99 -15.28 11.28
CA LEU A 330 -5.39 -14.44 12.31
C LEU A 330 -5.45 -12.98 11.92
N THR A 331 -5.92 -12.14 12.81
CA THR A 331 -5.71 -10.69 12.78
C THR A 331 -4.85 -10.31 13.98
N ALA A 332 -3.74 -9.62 13.74
CA ALA A 332 -2.84 -9.19 14.82
C ALA A 332 -2.26 -7.80 14.53
N VAL A 333 -2.10 -7.03 15.59
CA VAL A 333 -1.36 -5.77 15.59
C VAL A 333 -0.20 -5.91 16.56
N ILE A 334 1.01 -5.63 16.08
CA ILE A 334 2.24 -5.67 16.87
C ILE A 334 2.81 -4.27 16.89
N SER A 335 2.85 -3.64 18.06
CA SER A 335 3.45 -2.33 18.28
C SER A 335 4.64 -2.47 19.22
N VAL A 336 5.81 -2.03 18.77
CA VAL A 336 7.01 -2.00 19.62
C VAL A 336 7.52 -0.56 19.73
N LYS A 337 7.94 -0.22 20.95
CA LYS A 337 8.54 1.07 21.26
C LYS A 337 9.96 0.84 21.76
N LEU A 338 10.95 1.48 21.16
CA LEU A 338 12.35 1.34 21.53
C LEU A 338 13.11 2.64 21.42
N ALA A 339 14.10 2.82 22.29
CA ALA A 339 14.84 4.06 22.41
C ALA A 339 15.77 4.33 21.22
N ASP A 340 16.35 3.24 20.64
CA ASP A 340 17.27 3.31 19.51
C ASP A 340 16.88 2.29 18.42
N PRO A 341 15.87 2.59 17.57
CA PRO A 341 15.46 1.69 16.51
C PRO A 341 16.43 1.71 15.33
N GLN A 342 16.88 0.54 14.93
CA GLN A 342 17.68 0.33 13.73
C GLN A 342 16.77 -0.19 12.62
N PHE A 343 16.61 0.60 11.55
CA PHE A 343 15.83 0.20 10.38
C PHE A 343 16.73 -0.16 9.20
N GLU A 344 16.28 -1.10 8.38
CA GLU A 344 16.90 -1.37 7.09
C GLU A 344 16.37 -0.35 6.07
N GLY A 345 17.23 0.61 5.68
CA GLY A 345 16.93 1.64 4.68
C GLY A 345 16.19 2.88 5.19
N GLN A 346 16.14 3.92 4.36
CA GLN A 346 15.56 5.23 4.66
C GLN A 346 14.02 5.19 4.82
N THR A 347 13.36 4.28 4.13
CA THR A 347 11.90 4.12 4.17
C THR A 347 11.39 3.52 5.48
N LYS A 348 12.31 3.07 6.36
CA LYS A 348 12.01 2.44 7.65
C LYS A 348 11.06 1.23 7.56
N ALA A 349 11.03 0.56 6.40
CA ALA A 349 10.09 -0.51 6.10
C ALA A 349 10.33 -1.78 6.92
N LYS A 350 11.54 -1.99 7.44
CA LYS A 350 11.92 -3.19 8.19
C LYS A 350 12.75 -2.87 9.43
N LEU A 351 12.35 -3.41 10.58
CA LEU A 351 13.09 -3.24 11.83
C LEU A 351 14.22 -4.27 11.95
N GLY A 352 15.47 -3.77 12.03
CA GLY A 352 16.69 -4.58 12.14
C GLY A 352 17.15 -4.86 13.59
N SER A 353 16.61 -4.14 14.59
CA SER A 353 17.02 -4.26 16.00
C SER A 353 16.85 -5.68 16.56
N SER A 354 17.93 -6.47 16.59
CA SER A 354 17.91 -7.91 16.86
C SER A 354 17.37 -8.28 18.26
N PHE A 355 17.57 -7.40 19.28
CA PHE A 355 17.06 -7.65 20.62
C PHE A 355 15.52 -7.70 20.67
N MET A 356 14.85 -6.99 19.78
CA MET A 356 13.38 -6.98 19.69
C MET A 356 12.79 -8.33 19.32
N ARG A 357 13.55 -9.18 18.58
CA ARG A 357 13.16 -10.57 18.35
C ARG A 357 13.03 -11.35 19.65
N THR A 358 14.03 -11.21 20.53
CA THR A 358 14.07 -11.92 21.82
C THR A 358 13.00 -11.36 22.76
N LEU A 359 12.88 -10.04 22.87
CA LEU A 359 11.90 -9.39 23.74
C LEU A 359 10.47 -9.73 23.31
N THR A 360 10.14 -9.57 22.02
CA THR A 360 8.80 -9.91 21.51
C THR A 360 8.50 -11.38 21.69
N ARG A 361 9.47 -12.26 21.41
CA ARG A 361 9.30 -13.69 21.66
C ARG A 361 9.01 -14.00 23.13
N LYS A 362 9.73 -13.38 24.08
CA LYS A 362 9.51 -13.53 25.52
C LYS A 362 8.10 -13.12 25.90
N VAL A 363 7.72 -11.88 25.59
CA VAL A 363 6.41 -11.29 25.94
C VAL A 363 5.26 -12.12 25.39
N VAL A 364 5.36 -12.51 24.12
CA VAL A 364 4.30 -13.30 23.47
C VAL A 364 4.27 -14.72 24.04
N SER A 365 5.42 -15.35 24.31
CA SER A 365 5.43 -16.72 24.84
C SER A 365 4.85 -16.79 26.25
N GLU A 366 5.24 -15.87 27.13
CA GLU A 366 4.74 -15.82 28.51
C GLU A 366 3.24 -15.49 28.50
N GLY A 367 2.85 -14.35 27.95
CA GLY A 367 1.46 -13.88 28.01
C GLY A 367 0.47 -14.78 27.27
N LEU A 368 0.85 -15.36 26.12
CA LEU A 368 -0.03 -16.28 25.40
C LEU A 368 -0.16 -17.63 26.12
N THR A 369 0.90 -18.11 26.75
CA THR A 369 0.83 -19.36 27.57
C THR A 369 -0.15 -19.15 28.71
N ASP A 370 -0.02 -18.07 29.48
CA ASP A 370 -0.92 -17.75 30.58
C ASP A 370 -2.38 -17.64 30.08
N TYR A 371 -2.59 -16.91 28.99
CA TYR A 371 -3.93 -16.78 28.40
C TYR A 371 -4.55 -18.14 28.02
N LEU A 372 -3.80 -19.02 27.35
CA LEU A 372 -4.31 -20.33 26.93
C LEU A 372 -4.62 -21.26 28.14
N GLU A 373 -3.85 -21.16 29.23
CA GLU A 373 -4.09 -21.91 30.45
C GLU A 373 -5.32 -21.36 31.19
N GLU A 374 -5.52 -20.08 31.25
CA GLU A 374 -6.68 -19.44 31.88
C GLU A 374 -7.99 -19.64 31.06
N HIS A 375 -7.87 -19.77 29.72
CA HIS A 375 -8.99 -19.80 28.79
C HIS A 375 -9.04 -21.08 27.94
N PRO A 376 -9.19 -22.29 28.56
CA PRO A 376 -9.05 -23.57 27.84
C PRO A 376 -10.10 -23.80 26.75
N LYS A 377 -11.28 -23.14 26.80
CA LYS A 377 -12.29 -23.23 25.76
C LYS A 377 -11.85 -22.49 24.50
N GLN A 378 -11.35 -21.27 24.66
CA GLN A 378 -10.82 -20.44 23.58
C GLN A 378 -9.57 -21.10 22.96
N ALA A 379 -8.67 -21.62 23.78
CA ALA A 379 -7.51 -22.37 23.33
C ALA A 379 -7.90 -23.53 22.40
N ARG A 380 -8.93 -24.31 22.76
CA ARG A 380 -9.44 -25.40 21.92
C ARG A 380 -10.04 -24.91 20.60
N GLU A 381 -10.75 -23.79 20.60
CA GLU A 381 -11.29 -23.18 19.36
C GLU A 381 -10.18 -22.77 18.42
N ILE A 382 -9.16 -22.07 18.92
CA ILE A 382 -7.97 -21.65 18.14
C ILE A 382 -7.27 -22.87 17.53
N ILE A 383 -6.97 -23.88 18.37
CA ILE A 383 -6.28 -25.09 17.90
C ILE A 383 -7.13 -25.88 16.92
N LYS A 384 -8.45 -25.98 17.13
CA LYS A 384 -9.37 -26.64 16.20
C LYS A 384 -9.35 -25.99 14.83
N LYS A 385 -9.35 -24.65 14.79
CA LYS A 385 -9.23 -23.91 13.53
C LYS A 385 -7.91 -24.22 12.83
N ALA A 386 -6.79 -24.14 13.54
CA ALA A 386 -5.48 -24.49 13.00
C ALA A 386 -5.38 -25.96 12.51
N GLN A 387 -6.03 -26.90 13.20
CA GLN A 387 -6.13 -28.29 12.73
C GLN A 387 -6.97 -28.41 11.45
N GLN A 388 -8.03 -27.61 11.29
CA GLN A 388 -8.82 -27.59 10.06
C GLN A 388 -8.00 -27.04 8.89
N ALA A 389 -7.25 -25.95 9.11
CA ALA A 389 -6.30 -25.40 8.15
C ALA A 389 -5.23 -26.42 7.73
N SER A 390 -4.63 -27.11 8.69
CA SER A 390 -3.64 -28.18 8.45
C SER A 390 -4.21 -29.33 7.62
N LYS A 391 -5.44 -29.77 7.91
CA LYS A 391 -6.12 -30.80 7.10
C LYS A 391 -6.38 -30.34 5.67
N ALA A 392 -6.88 -29.11 5.50
CA ALA A 392 -7.12 -28.52 4.19
C ALA A 392 -5.82 -28.38 3.38
N ARG A 393 -4.75 -27.87 3.98
CA ARG A 393 -3.41 -27.76 3.38
C ARG A 393 -2.85 -29.10 2.96
N ASN A 394 -2.94 -30.11 3.82
CA ASN A 394 -2.47 -31.46 3.50
C ASN A 394 -3.28 -32.11 2.38
N ALA A 395 -4.61 -31.89 2.33
CA ALA A 395 -5.46 -32.32 1.23
C ALA A 395 -5.11 -31.61 -0.09
N ALA A 396 -4.86 -30.29 -0.04
CA ALA A 396 -4.41 -29.52 -1.19
C ALA A 396 -3.05 -29.98 -1.71
N ARG A 397 -2.10 -30.27 -0.81
CA ARG A 397 -0.79 -30.83 -1.17
C ARG A 397 -0.92 -32.19 -1.87
N LYS A 398 -1.71 -33.11 -1.31
CA LYS A 398 -1.97 -34.41 -1.91
C LYS A 398 -2.61 -34.29 -3.30
N ALA A 399 -3.56 -33.36 -3.48
CA ALA A 399 -4.18 -33.09 -4.76
C ALA A 399 -3.15 -32.57 -5.78
N ARG A 400 -2.27 -31.62 -5.37
CA ARG A 400 -1.17 -31.10 -6.20
C ARG A 400 -0.17 -32.20 -6.59
N GLU A 401 0.24 -33.05 -5.62
CA GLU A 401 1.14 -34.17 -5.89
C GLU A 401 0.53 -35.20 -6.85
N ALA A 402 -0.78 -35.45 -6.73
CA ALA A 402 -1.49 -36.34 -7.65
C ALA A 402 -1.57 -35.74 -9.06
N THR A 403 -1.80 -34.45 -9.17
CA THR A 403 -1.79 -33.73 -10.46
C THR A 403 -0.38 -33.71 -11.07
N ARG A 404 0.65 -33.46 -10.24
CA ARG A 404 2.06 -33.48 -10.66
C ARG A 404 2.50 -34.88 -11.12
N ARG A 405 2.06 -35.95 -10.45
CA ARG A 405 2.33 -37.33 -10.91
C ARG A 405 1.65 -37.65 -12.24
N LYS A 406 0.42 -37.17 -12.47
CA LYS A 406 -0.24 -37.25 -13.76
C LYS A 406 0.53 -36.50 -14.86
N SER A 407 1.03 -35.26 -14.54
CA SER A 407 1.77 -34.45 -15.52
C SER A 407 3.20 -34.94 -15.78
N LEU A 408 3.81 -35.70 -14.85
CA LEU A 408 5.12 -36.33 -15.05
C LEU A 408 5.02 -37.61 -15.94
N LEU A 409 3.83 -38.22 -15.99
CA LEU A 409 3.55 -39.35 -16.90
C LEU A 409 3.04 -38.91 -18.27
N GLU A 410 2.47 -37.70 -18.36
CA GLU A 410 2.09 -37.05 -19.62
C GLU A 410 3.06 -35.87 -19.79
N THR A 411 4.20 -36.12 -20.45
CA THR A 411 5.22 -35.15 -20.91
C THR A 411 4.98 -33.70 -20.43
N ALA A 412 5.95 -33.05 -19.83
CA ALA A 412 5.94 -31.66 -19.35
C ALA A 412 5.29 -30.67 -20.35
N SER A 413 3.97 -30.71 -20.52
CA SER A 413 3.27 -29.81 -21.40
C SER A 413 2.76 -28.62 -20.62
N LEU A 414 3.20 -27.46 -21.05
CA LEU A 414 2.58 -26.18 -20.73
C LEU A 414 1.06 -26.25 -20.97
N PRO A 415 0.23 -25.46 -20.27
CA PRO A 415 -1.21 -25.47 -20.49
C PRO A 415 -1.50 -25.44 -22.00
N GLY A 416 -2.29 -26.38 -22.52
CA GLY A 416 -2.54 -26.54 -23.95
C GLY A 416 -3.09 -25.30 -24.67
N LYS A 417 -3.44 -24.26 -23.91
CA LYS A 417 -3.89 -22.96 -24.43
C LYS A 417 -2.80 -21.91 -24.48
N LEU A 418 -1.69 -22.11 -23.78
CA LEU A 418 -0.58 -21.14 -23.75
C LEU A 418 0.12 -21.14 -25.11
N ALA A 419 0.10 -20.02 -25.80
CA ALA A 419 0.97 -19.78 -26.95
C ALA A 419 2.26 -19.12 -26.42
N ASP A 420 3.27 -19.93 -26.12
CA ASP A 420 4.52 -19.49 -25.54
C ASP A 420 5.41 -18.71 -26.53
N CYS A 421 6.41 -17.98 -26.01
CA CYS A 421 7.44 -17.30 -26.77
C CYS A 421 8.72 -18.18 -26.89
N SER A 422 9.59 -17.82 -27.82
CA SER A 422 10.82 -18.60 -28.06
C SER A 422 11.98 -18.17 -27.16
N GLU A 423 12.00 -16.91 -26.68
CA GLU A 423 13.00 -16.41 -25.74
C GLU A 423 12.87 -17.09 -24.36
N ARG A 424 14.00 -17.37 -23.73
CA ARG A 424 14.08 -18.02 -22.41
C ARG A 424 14.53 -17.08 -21.28
N ASN A 425 15.08 -15.92 -21.63
CA ASN A 425 15.41 -14.90 -20.64
C ASN A 425 14.13 -14.20 -20.16
N ALA A 426 13.73 -14.48 -18.91
CA ALA A 426 12.51 -13.94 -18.29
C ALA A 426 12.45 -12.41 -18.31
N GLU A 427 13.58 -11.71 -18.22
CA GLU A 427 13.65 -10.25 -18.24
C GLU A 427 13.18 -9.65 -19.58
N LEU A 428 13.33 -10.38 -20.65
CA LEU A 428 12.95 -9.98 -22.01
C LEU A 428 11.57 -10.43 -22.41
N THR A 429 10.95 -11.35 -21.64
CA THR A 429 9.70 -12.01 -22.02
C THR A 429 8.47 -11.42 -21.31
N GLU A 430 7.35 -11.50 -21.98
CA GLU A 430 6.07 -10.94 -21.57
C GLU A 430 4.95 -11.98 -21.70
N LEU A 431 4.11 -12.11 -20.67
CA LEU A 431 2.90 -12.93 -20.71
C LEU A 431 1.67 -12.03 -20.78
N PHE A 432 0.89 -12.13 -21.85
CA PHE A 432 -0.42 -11.50 -21.93
C PHE A 432 -1.49 -12.51 -21.49
N ILE A 433 -2.23 -12.15 -20.44
CA ILE A 433 -3.42 -12.86 -19.98
C ILE A 433 -4.61 -12.19 -20.66
N VAL A 434 -5.25 -12.88 -21.58
CA VAL A 434 -6.24 -12.29 -22.50
C VAL A 434 -7.62 -12.87 -22.24
N GLU A 435 -8.63 -12.01 -22.21
CA GLU A 435 -10.02 -12.41 -22.05
C GLU A 435 -10.56 -13.05 -23.34
N GLY A 436 -11.06 -14.28 -23.19
CA GLY A 436 -11.74 -15.00 -24.25
C GLY A 436 -10.84 -15.57 -25.36
N ASP A 437 -11.40 -16.53 -26.10
CA ASP A 437 -10.68 -17.19 -27.19
C ASP A 437 -10.61 -16.29 -28.45
N SER A 438 -11.56 -15.38 -28.68
CA SER A 438 -11.58 -14.45 -29.82
C SER A 438 -10.44 -13.44 -29.75
N ALA A 439 -10.37 -12.67 -28.67
CA ALA A 439 -9.27 -11.73 -28.45
C ALA A 439 -7.93 -12.45 -28.31
N GLY A 440 -7.92 -13.65 -27.69
CA GLY A 440 -6.76 -14.53 -27.64
C GLY A 440 -6.26 -14.96 -29.04
N GLY A 441 -7.16 -15.16 -30.03
CA GLY A 441 -6.80 -15.40 -31.41
C GLY A 441 -6.12 -14.22 -32.07
N SER A 442 -6.75 -13.03 -32.00
CA SER A 442 -6.17 -11.78 -32.53
C SER A 442 -4.82 -11.47 -31.90
N ALA A 443 -4.68 -11.68 -30.57
CA ALA A 443 -3.42 -11.47 -29.86
C ALA A 443 -2.33 -12.47 -30.30
N LYS A 444 -2.66 -13.74 -30.51
CA LYS A 444 -1.72 -14.76 -31.03
C LYS A 444 -1.20 -14.43 -32.42
N ASP A 445 -2.06 -13.87 -33.27
CA ASP A 445 -1.69 -13.50 -34.64
C ASP A 445 -0.89 -12.19 -34.68
N GLY A 446 -1.19 -11.24 -33.78
CA GLY A 446 -0.54 -9.94 -33.71
C GLY A 446 0.76 -9.90 -32.88
N ARG A 447 1.04 -10.91 -32.04
CA ARG A 447 2.15 -10.89 -31.09
C ARG A 447 3.54 -10.98 -31.75
N ARG A 448 4.52 -10.51 -31.04
CA ARG A 448 5.93 -10.84 -31.30
C ARG A 448 6.24 -12.22 -30.71
N ARG A 449 6.37 -13.23 -31.59
CA ARG A 449 6.54 -14.64 -31.18
C ARG A 449 7.86 -14.90 -30.45
N ASP A 450 8.82 -14.02 -30.60
CA ASP A 450 10.11 -14.10 -29.94
C ASP A 450 10.00 -13.87 -28.42
N ILE A 451 9.28 -12.84 -27.99
CA ILE A 451 9.26 -12.39 -26.59
C ILE A 451 7.87 -12.39 -25.95
N GLN A 452 6.78 -12.53 -26.69
CA GLN A 452 5.42 -12.42 -26.17
C GLN A 452 4.69 -13.75 -26.16
N ALA A 453 4.24 -14.17 -24.97
CA ALA A 453 3.39 -15.32 -24.76
C ALA A 453 1.94 -14.89 -24.56
N ILE A 454 0.97 -15.69 -25.00
CA ILE A 454 -0.46 -15.42 -24.86
C ILE A 454 -1.14 -16.57 -24.13
N LEU A 455 -1.84 -16.25 -23.03
CA LEU A 455 -2.69 -17.16 -22.30
C LEU A 455 -4.15 -16.66 -22.34
N PRO A 456 -5.01 -17.23 -23.20
CA PRO A 456 -6.42 -16.88 -23.21
C PRO A 456 -7.15 -17.52 -22.03
N LEU A 457 -8.00 -16.75 -21.35
CA LEU A 457 -8.87 -17.22 -20.28
C LEU A 457 -10.26 -17.52 -20.83
N ARG A 458 -10.87 -18.61 -20.40
CA ARG A 458 -12.27 -18.92 -20.73
C ARG A 458 -13.18 -18.49 -19.58
N GLY A 459 -13.85 -17.37 -19.79
CA GLY A 459 -14.82 -16.85 -18.81
C GLY A 459 -14.20 -16.30 -17.53
N LYS A 460 -15.06 -15.96 -16.59
CA LYS A 460 -14.67 -15.40 -15.30
C LYS A 460 -13.88 -16.42 -14.47
N ILE A 461 -12.76 -16.01 -13.92
CA ILE A 461 -12.00 -16.84 -13.01
C ILE A 461 -12.67 -16.92 -11.64
N LEU A 462 -12.30 -17.94 -10.87
CA LEU A 462 -12.83 -18.13 -9.52
C LEU A 462 -12.39 -16.97 -8.62
N ASN A 463 -13.33 -16.42 -7.85
CA ASN A 463 -13.01 -15.44 -6.80
C ASN A 463 -12.31 -16.17 -5.65
N VAL A 464 -10.98 -16.03 -5.58
CA VAL A 464 -10.14 -16.74 -4.62
C VAL A 464 -10.27 -16.19 -3.20
N GLU A 465 -10.85 -15.01 -3.01
CA GLU A 465 -11.09 -14.47 -1.66
C GLU A 465 -12.26 -15.17 -0.97
N ARG A 466 -13.26 -15.63 -1.74
CA ARG A 466 -14.45 -16.32 -1.21
C ARG A 466 -14.29 -17.82 -0.98
N VAL A 467 -13.20 -18.40 -1.44
CA VAL A 467 -13.00 -19.86 -1.38
C VAL A 467 -11.71 -20.21 -0.67
N GLY A 468 -11.68 -21.36 -0.02
CA GLY A 468 -10.46 -21.90 0.56
C GLY A 468 -9.48 -22.36 -0.54
N ASP A 469 -8.20 -22.43 -0.19
CA ASP A 469 -7.08 -22.76 -1.10
C ASP A 469 -7.30 -24.06 -1.87
N HIS A 470 -7.86 -25.09 -1.21
CA HIS A 470 -8.14 -26.38 -1.87
C HIS A 470 -9.04 -26.22 -3.11
N ARG A 471 -10.09 -25.42 -3.00
CA ARG A 471 -11.03 -25.16 -4.10
C ARG A 471 -10.42 -24.23 -5.15
N ALA A 472 -9.65 -23.25 -4.72
CA ALA A 472 -8.92 -22.37 -5.62
C ALA A 472 -7.95 -23.17 -6.51
N PHE A 473 -7.12 -24.00 -5.90
CA PHE A 473 -6.13 -24.82 -6.63
C PHE A 473 -6.71 -26.03 -7.39
N SER A 474 -7.99 -26.37 -7.17
CA SER A 474 -8.71 -27.36 -8.01
C SER A 474 -9.23 -26.77 -9.31
N SER A 475 -9.22 -25.46 -9.49
CA SER A 475 -9.66 -24.77 -10.69
C SER A 475 -8.64 -24.90 -11.82
N GLU A 476 -9.05 -25.43 -12.99
CA GLU A 476 -8.18 -25.56 -14.17
C GLU A 476 -7.59 -24.23 -14.61
N THR A 477 -8.36 -23.15 -14.53
CA THR A 477 -7.90 -21.80 -14.90
C THR A 477 -6.80 -21.31 -13.96
N ILE A 478 -6.98 -21.50 -12.65
CA ILE A 478 -5.96 -21.13 -11.63
C ILE A 478 -4.71 -21.98 -11.83
N GLN A 479 -4.85 -23.29 -12.05
CA GLN A 479 -3.72 -24.18 -12.33
C GLN A 479 -2.96 -23.77 -13.60
N SER A 480 -3.70 -23.37 -14.65
CA SER A 480 -3.11 -22.90 -15.90
C SER A 480 -2.30 -21.61 -15.71
N LEU A 481 -2.81 -20.66 -14.89
CA LEU A 481 -2.09 -19.45 -14.53
C LEU A 481 -0.79 -19.77 -13.77
N ILE A 482 -0.88 -20.58 -12.71
CA ILE A 482 0.28 -20.99 -11.91
C ILE A 482 1.35 -21.67 -12.75
N THR A 483 0.93 -22.60 -13.62
CA THR A 483 1.85 -23.35 -14.49
C THR A 483 2.48 -22.45 -15.56
N ALA A 484 1.69 -21.55 -16.17
CA ALA A 484 2.21 -20.62 -17.18
C ALA A 484 3.25 -19.65 -16.58
N ILE A 485 3.00 -19.09 -15.40
CA ILE A 485 3.91 -18.14 -14.74
C ILE A 485 5.16 -18.85 -14.20
N GLY A 486 5.02 -20.04 -13.64
CA GLY A 486 6.12 -20.94 -13.31
C GLY A 486 6.83 -20.72 -11.98
N CYS A 487 6.50 -19.66 -11.23
CA CYS A 487 7.15 -19.32 -9.95
C CYS A 487 6.52 -19.98 -8.70
N GLY A 488 5.51 -20.86 -8.88
CA GLY A 488 4.75 -21.39 -7.75
C GLY A 488 3.76 -20.39 -7.16
N VAL A 489 3.30 -20.64 -5.94
CA VAL A 489 2.37 -19.77 -5.22
C VAL A 489 2.81 -19.61 -3.78
N THR A 490 2.56 -18.44 -3.19
CA THR A 490 2.59 -18.26 -1.74
C THR A 490 1.40 -19.00 -1.13
N THR A 491 1.51 -19.47 0.10
CA THR A 491 0.33 -19.78 0.91
C THR A 491 -0.30 -18.43 1.26
N GLY A 492 -1.64 -18.36 1.37
CA GLY A 492 -2.40 -17.11 1.46
C GLY A 492 -1.95 -16.05 2.47
N ASN A 493 -0.80 -16.21 3.10
CA ASN A 493 -0.22 -15.40 4.15
C ASN A 493 1.22 -14.92 3.86
N GLY A 494 1.69 -15.04 2.62
CA GLY A 494 2.95 -14.43 2.19
C GLY A 494 4.24 -15.19 2.55
N ASP A 495 4.26 -16.01 3.59
CA ASP A 495 5.43 -16.78 4.03
C ASP A 495 5.12 -18.28 4.02
N GLY A 496 5.74 -18.98 3.12
CA GLY A 496 5.56 -20.44 3.00
C GLY A 496 4.79 -20.79 1.73
N GLY A 497 5.21 -21.83 1.07
CA GLY A 497 4.72 -22.28 -0.22
C GLY A 497 5.88 -22.62 -1.12
N ASP A 498 5.56 -22.99 -2.35
CA ASP A 498 6.57 -23.28 -3.37
C ASP A 498 6.95 -22.03 -4.21
N PHE A 499 6.59 -20.80 -3.71
CA PHE A 499 6.85 -19.58 -4.45
C PHE A 499 8.35 -19.26 -4.49
N ASP A 500 8.87 -19.09 -5.70
CA ASP A 500 10.25 -18.72 -5.95
C ASP A 500 10.25 -17.76 -7.16
N ILE A 501 10.46 -16.46 -6.89
CA ILE A 501 10.43 -15.42 -7.91
C ILE A 501 11.48 -15.64 -9.01
N THR A 502 12.60 -16.29 -8.67
CA THR A 502 13.67 -16.56 -9.64
C THR A 502 13.26 -17.55 -10.72
N LYS A 503 12.17 -18.31 -10.47
CA LYS A 503 11.58 -19.24 -11.43
C LYS A 503 10.48 -18.63 -12.28
N ALA A 504 10.17 -17.34 -12.09
CA ALA A 504 9.20 -16.65 -12.93
C ALA A 504 9.66 -16.69 -14.39
N ARG A 505 8.78 -17.15 -15.26
CA ARG A 505 9.09 -17.30 -16.69
C ARG A 505 8.99 -15.99 -17.46
N TYR A 506 8.33 -15.00 -16.89
CA TYR A 506 8.08 -13.69 -17.51
C TYR A 506 8.22 -12.60 -16.46
N HIS A 507 9.01 -11.56 -16.73
CA HIS A 507 9.13 -10.38 -15.87
C HIS A 507 8.12 -9.28 -16.21
N LYS A 508 7.25 -9.53 -17.21
CA LYS A 508 6.07 -8.70 -17.45
C LYS A 508 4.86 -9.61 -17.66
N ILE A 509 3.92 -9.50 -16.72
CA ILE A 509 2.64 -10.21 -16.76
C ILE A 509 1.58 -9.14 -16.99
N ILE A 510 0.96 -9.16 -18.18
CA ILE A 510 0.10 -8.09 -18.65
C ILE A 510 -1.35 -8.61 -18.72
N ILE A 511 -2.21 -8.05 -17.90
CA ILE A 511 -3.64 -8.32 -17.90
C ILE A 511 -4.26 -7.49 -19.02
N MET A 512 -4.88 -8.16 -19.99
CA MET A 512 -5.49 -7.55 -21.17
C MET A 512 -6.94 -8.02 -21.29
N THR A 513 -7.87 -7.21 -20.82
CA THR A 513 -9.32 -7.46 -20.79
C THR A 513 -10.07 -6.43 -21.62
N ASP A 514 -11.29 -6.74 -21.99
CA ASP A 514 -12.18 -5.84 -22.68
C ASP A 514 -12.48 -4.57 -21.86
N ALA A 515 -12.83 -3.48 -22.50
CA ALA A 515 -13.13 -2.19 -21.85
C ALA A 515 -14.60 -2.11 -21.38
N ASP A 516 -15.19 -3.23 -20.97
CA ASP A 516 -16.57 -3.35 -20.49
C ASP A 516 -16.61 -3.79 -19.02
N VAL A 517 -17.82 -3.93 -18.46
CA VAL A 517 -18.03 -4.32 -17.06
C VAL A 517 -17.54 -5.75 -16.76
N ASP A 518 -17.63 -6.66 -17.73
CA ASP A 518 -17.17 -8.04 -17.59
C ASP A 518 -15.65 -8.11 -17.60
N GLY A 519 -14.99 -7.37 -18.50
CA GLY A 519 -13.54 -7.25 -18.53
C GLY A 519 -12.98 -6.60 -17.27
N ALA A 520 -13.64 -5.55 -16.75
CA ALA A 520 -13.29 -4.96 -15.47
C ALA A 520 -13.40 -5.96 -14.32
N HIS A 521 -14.43 -6.80 -14.32
CA HIS A 521 -14.61 -7.86 -13.31
C HIS A 521 -13.51 -8.94 -13.41
N ILE A 522 -13.16 -9.39 -14.61
CA ILE A 522 -12.07 -10.37 -14.82
C ILE A 522 -10.74 -9.79 -14.35
N ARG A 523 -10.47 -8.52 -14.65
CA ARG A 523 -9.27 -7.81 -14.19
C ARG A 523 -9.17 -7.80 -12.67
N ILE A 524 -10.24 -7.45 -11.96
CA ILE A 524 -10.26 -7.45 -10.48
C ILE A 524 -10.07 -8.86 -9.91
N LEU A 525 -10.68 -9.89 -10.50
CA LEU A 525 -10.49 -11.28 -10.07
C LEU A 525 -9.03 -11.73 -10.25
N LEU A 526 -8.36 -11.33 -11.34
CA LEU A 526 -6.93 -11.59 -11.56
C LEU A 526 -6.06 -10.84 -10.55
N LEU A 527 -6.35 -9.56 -10.30
CA LEU A 527 -5.63 -8.79 -9.29
C LEU A 527 -5.78 -9.40 -7.89
N THR A 528 -6.99 -9.88 -7.52
CA THR A 528 -7.22 -10.60 -6.27
C THR A 528 -6.40 -11.89 -6.21
N PHE A 529 -6.29 -12.63 -7.32
CA PHE A 529 -5.45 -13.83 -7.41
C PHE A 529 -3.96 -13.49 -7.20
N PHE A 530 -3.44 -12.48 -7.90
CA PHE A 530 -2.04 -12.04 -7.73
C PHE A 530 -1.77 -11.53 -6.33
N TYR A 531 -2.68 -10.73 -5.78
CA TYR A 531 -2.56 -10.20 -4.42
C TYR A 531 -2.46 -11.31 -3.37
N LYS A 532 -3.33 -12.34 -3.49
CA LYS A 532 -3.43 -13.41 -2.49
C LYS A 532 -2.32 -14.45 -2.61
N TYR A 533 -1.95 -14.85 -3.83
CA TYR A 533 -1.08 -16.00 -4.07
C TYR A 533 0.26 -15.69 -4.71
N MET A 534 0.43 -14.52 -5.29
CA MET A 534 1.65 -14.13 -6.01
C MET A 534 2.02 -12.67 -5.75
N ARG A 535 1.76 -12.19 -4.53
CA ARG A 535 2.04 -10.81 -4.13
C ARG A 535 3.48 -10.36 -4.41
N PRO A 536 4.53 -11.18 -4.21
CA PRO A 536 5.90 -10.78 -4.55
C PRO A 536 6.10 -10.40 -6.03
N LEU A 537 5.25 -10.86 -6.96
CA LEU A 537 5.30 -10.40 -8.36
C LEU A 537 4.79 -8.95 -8.51
N ILE A 538 3.82 -8.54 -7.69
CA ILE A 538 3.36 -7.14 -7.65
C ILE A 538 4.45 -6.27 -7.04
N ASP A 539 5.01 -6.69 -5.91
CA ASP A 539 6.07 -5.95 -5.20
C ASP A 539 7.32 -5.78 -6.06
N ALA A 540 7.70 -6.80 -6.86
CA ALA A 540 8.78 -6.74 -7.84
C ALA A 540 8.41 -5.91 -9.11
N GLY A 541 7.14 -5.51 -9.25
CA GLY A 541 6.67 -4.72 -10.39
C GLY A 541 6.54 -5.49 -11.69
N TYR A 542 6.23 -6.78 -11.62
CA TYR A 542 6.06 -7.63 -12.80
C TYR A 542 4.62 -7.66 -13.33
N VAL A 543 3.65 -7.13 -12.58
CA VAL A 543 2.23 -7.16 -12.96
C VAL A 543 1.80 -5.82 -13.55
N TYR A 544 1.16 -5.88 -14.72
CA TYR A 544 0.68 -4.72 -15.46
C TYR A 544 -0.74 -4.92 -15.96
N VAL A 545 -1.45 -3.80 -16.19
CA VAL A 545 -2.72 -3.75 -16.89
C VAL A 545 -2.51 -3.05 -18.22
N ALA A 546 -2.95 -3.66 -19.32
CA ALA A 546 -2.93 -3.02 -20.63
C ALA A 546 -4.04 -1.97 -20.72
N CYS A 547 -3.74 -0.83 -21.35
CA CYS A 547 -4.69 0.24 -21.64
C CYS A 547 -4.93 0.30 -23.15
N PRO A 548 -5.90 -0.46 -23.69
CA PRO A 548 -6.26 -0.36 -25.10
C PRO A 548 -6.93 0.98 -25.41
N PRO A 549 -6.91 1.45 -26.68
CA PRO A 549 -7.66 2.62 -27.08
C PRO A 549 -9.16 2.36 -27.02
N ILE A 550 -9.93 3.37 -26.63
CA ILE A 550 -11.41 3.34 -26.59
C ILE A 550 -12.04 3.81 -27.89
N PHE A 551 -11.35 4.71 -28.63
CA PHE A 551 -11.81 5.18 -29.93
C PHE A 551 -10.68 5.16 -30.98
N GLY A 552 -11.08 5.01 -32.24
CA GLY A 552 -10.25 5.27 -33.42
C GLY A 552 -10.88 6.34 -34.29
N ILE A 553 -10.19 7.45 -34.46
CA ILE A 553 -10.62 8.55 -35.34
C ILE A 553 -9.90 8.39 -36.68
N LYS A 554 -10.62 7.97 -37.70
CA LYS A 554 -10.06 7.80 -39.03
C LYS A 554 -10.24 9.07 -39.86
N VAL A 555 -9.12 9.68 -40.20
CA VAL A 555 -9.04 10.85 -41.06
C VAL A 555 -8.30 10.42 -42.33
N ARG A 556 -9.01 10.47 -43.49
CA ARG A 556 -8.49 9.93 -44.76
C ARG A 556 -8.02 8.45 -44.60
N ASN A 557 -6.71 8.20 -44.72
CA ASN A 557 -6.14 6.85 -44.60
C ASN A 557 -5.39 6.61 -43.29
N LYS A 558 -5.48 7.53 -42.32
CA LYS A 558 -4.77 7.44 -41.03
C LYS A 558 -5.77 7.30 -39.89
N ILE A 559 -5.48 6.40 -38.97
CA ILE A 559 -6.27 6.22 -37.74
C ILE A 559 -5.50 6.85 -36.57
N HIS A 560 -6.17 7.72 -35.83
CA HIS A 560 -5.67 8.28 -34.58
C HIS A 560 -6.40 7.60 -33.42
N TYR A 561 -5.65 6.95 -32.54
CA TYR A 561 -6.20 6.22 -31.42
C TYR A 561 -6.34 7.12 -30.19
N VAL A 562 -7.45 6.98 -29.49
CA VAL A 562 -7.78 7.76 -28.28
C VAL A 562 -7.80 6.80 -27.10
N TYR A 563 -7.02 7.15 -26.07
CA TYR A 563 -6.85 6.33 -24.88
C TYR A 563 -7.55 6.95 -23.66
N PRO A 564 -8.03 6.13 -22.71
CA PRO A 564 -8.59 6.65 -21.46
C PRO A 564 -7.49 7.33 -20.64
N ASN A 565 -7.78 8.47 -20.01
CA ASN A 565 -6.85 9.21 -19.15
C ASN A 565 -7.22 9.15 -17.65
N GLY A 566 -8.31 8.46 -17.30
CA GLY A 566 -8.77 8.28 -15.92
C GLY A 566 -9.38 9.53 -15.25
N ARG A 567 -9.30 10.72 -15.87
CA ARG A 567 -9.75 12.01 -15.30
C ARG A 567 -10.99 12.59 -15.96
N GLN A 568 -11.19 12.35 -17.25
CA GLN A 568 -12.26 12.89 -18.06
C GLN A 568 -13.23 11.80 -18.52
N SER A 569 -14.45 12.18 -18.86
CA SER A 569 -15.41 11.26 -19.50
C SER A 569 -14.94 10.88 -20.92
N GLU A 570 -15.41 9.74 -21.42
CA GLU A 570 -15.08 9.27 -22.77
C GLU A 570 -15.46 10.29 -23.85
N ASP A 571 -16.62 10.98 -23.67
CA ASP A 571 -17.08 11.99 -24.62
C ASP A 571 -16.20 13.24 -24.60
N GLU A 572 -15.72 13.68 -23.44
CA GLU A 572 -14.80 14.81 -23.32
C GLU A 572 -13.47 14.51 -24.01
N ILE A 573 -12.87 13.34 -23.72
CA ILE A 573 -11.61 12.91 -24.34
C ILE A 573 -11.77 12.81 -25.86
N LEU A 574 -12.89 12.26 -26.33
CA LEU A 574 -13.18 12.15 -27.77
C LEU A 574 -13.29 13.53 -28.43
N ARG A 575 -14.04 14.47 -27.81
CA ARG A 575 -14.21 15.84 -28.31
C ARG A 575 -12.87 16.59 -28.39
N GLU A 576 -12.07 16.52 -27.34
CA GLU A 576 -10.74 17.12 -27.32
C GLU A 576 -9.81 16.52 -28.40
N SER A 577 -9.85 15.18 -28.55
CA SER A 577 -9.04 14.49 -29.55
C SER A 577 -9.45 14.87 -30.98
N ILE A 578 -10.75 15.03 -31.25
CA ILE A 578 -11.26 15.50 -32.55
C ILE A 578 -10.80 16.95 -32.80
N ALA A 579 -10.94 17.83 -31.80
CA ALA A 579 -10.52 19.22 -31.90
C ALA A 579 -9.00 19.36 -32.11
N ALA A 580 -8.18 18.54 -31.43
CA ALA A 580 -6.73 18.51 -31.61
C ALA A 580 -6.30 18.11 -33.04
N LEU A 581 -7.14 17.37 -33.75
CA LEU A 581 -6.92 17.02 -35.16
C LEU A 581 -7.39 18.13 -36.12
N GLY A 582 -7.87 19.25 -35.60
CA GLY A 582 -8.40 20.38 -36.41
C GLY A 582 -9.77 20.08 -37.05
N LEU A 583 -10.53 19.16 -36.46
CA LEU A 583 -11.85 18.74 -36.91
C LEU A 583 -12.94 19.30 -36.01
N ASN A 584 -14.17 19.43 -36.54
CA ASN A 584 -15.30 19.88 -35.73
C ASN A 584 -15.92 18.72 -34.93
N PRO A 585 -15.86 18.72 -33.57
CA PRO A 585 -16.44 17.66 -32.75
C PRO A 585 -17.98 17.67 -32.78
N ASP A 586 -18.62 18.74 -33.15
CA ASP A 586 -20.09 18.88 -33.25
C ASP A 586 -20.64 18.62 -34.66
N GLU A 587 -19.81 18.13 -35.57
CA GLU A 587 -20.24 17.75 -36.93
C GLU A 587 -21.33 16.68 -36.86
N PRO A 588 -22.50 16.87 -37.50
CA PRO A 588 -23.61 15.92 -37.48
C PRO A 588 -23.21 14.54 -38.05
N GLU A 589 -23.75 13.50 -37.45
CA GLU A 589 -23.56 12.13 -37.94
C GLU A 589 -24.39 11.89 -39.18
N ASP A 590 -23.88 11.16 -40.17
CA ASP A 590 -24.63 10.71 -41.35
C ASP A 590 -25.83 9.86 -40.94
N GLU A 591 -27.02 10.15 -41.49
CA GLU A 591 -28.27 9.43 -41.17
C GLU A 591 -28.18 7.90 -41.36
N GLN A 592 -27.26 7.42 -42.21
CA GLN A 592 -27.00 5.97 -42.40
C GLN A 592 -26.18 5.30 -41.31
N SER A 593 -25.65 6.03 -40.33
CA SER A 593 -24.80 5.49 -39.26
C SER A 593 -25.55 5.22 -37.96
N ASN A 594 -26.84 5.44 -37.89
CA ASN A 594 -27.67 5.25 -36.71
C ASN A 594 -27.60 3.80 -36.21
N GLY A 595 -27.10 3.57 -34.98
CA GLY A 595 -26.96 2.25 -34.36
C GLY A 595 -25.70 1.45 -34.74
N LYS A 596 -24.76 2.00 -35.51
CA LYS A 596 -23.49 1.33 -35.87
C LYS A 596 -22.37 1.73 -34.91
N VAL A 597 -21.49 0.77 -34.61
CA VAL A 597 -20.25 0.96 -33.82
C VAL A 597 -19.33 2.02 -34.48
N THR A 598 -19.46 2.20 -35.80
CA THR A 598 -18.71 3.17 -36.60
C THR A 598 -19.61 4.33 -37.02
N LYS A 599 -19.31 5.51 -36.55
CA LYS A 599 -20.05 6.76 -36.84
C LYS A 599 -19.31 7.58 -37.88
N LYS A 600 -19.95 7.83 -39.02
CA LYS A 600 -19.41 8.66 -40.12
C LYS A 600 -19.82 10.11 -39.90
N ARG A 601 -18.88 11.03 -40.11
CA ARG A 601 -19.05 12.49 -40.10
C ARG A 601 -18.31 13.08 -41.28
N LYS A 602 -18.63 14.33 -41.64
CA LYS A 602 -17.97 14.97 -42.77
C LYS A 602 -16.48 15.16 -42.53
N GLY A 603 -15.66 14.41 -43.30
CA GLY A 603 -14.19 14.47 -43.22
C GLY A 603 -13.52 13.45 -42.30
N TYR A 604 -14.25 12.73 -41.45
CA TYR A 604 -13.70 11.73 -40.57
C TYR A 604 -14.72 10.67 -40.13
N THR A 605 -14.22 9.60 -39.57
CA THR A 605 -15.06 8.51 -39.05
C THR A 605 -14.57 8.17 -37.64
N VAL A 606 -15.50 8.04 -36.69
CA VAL A 606 -15.20 7.57 -35.32
C VAL A 606 -15.65 6.14 -35.17
N GLN A 607 -14.76 5.29 -34.71
CA GLN A 607 -15.05 3.90 -34.33
C GLN A 607 -14.83 3.78 -32.83
N ARG A 608 -15.82 3.26 -32.09
CA ARG A 608 -15.69 2.91 -30.69
C ARG A 608 -15.27 1.44 -30.60
N TYR A 609 -14.29 1.13 -29.75
CA TYR A 609 -13.87 -0.22 -29.43
C TYR A 609 -14.45 -0.62 -28.07
N LYS A 610 -15.42 -1.53 -28.05
CA LYS A 610 -16.02 -2.07 -26.82
C LYS A 610 -15.22 -3.26 -26.28
N GLY A 611 -14.60 -4.02 -27.15
CA GLY A 611 -13.80 -5.19 -26.79
C GLY A 611 -12.59 -5.38 -27.71
N LEU A 612 -11.61 -6.11 -27.21
CA LEU A 612 -10.35 -6.45 -27.91
C LEU A 612 -10.60 -7.31 -29.16
N GLY A 613 -11.69 -8.08 -29.16
CA GLY A 613 -12.11 -8.90 -30.30
C GLY A 613 -12.62 -8.10 -31.50
N GLU A 614 -12.91 -6.80 -31.33
CA GLU A 614 -13.30 -5.88 -32.41
C GLU A 614 -12.09 -5.32 -33.18
N MET A 615 -10.88 -5.49 -32.62
CA MET A 615 -9.64 -5.06 -33.24
C MET A 615 -9.06 -6.17 -34.10
N ASP A 616 -8.64 -5.83 -35.32
CA ASP A 616 -7.84 -6.78 -36.09
C ASP A 616 -6.45 -7.00 -35.45
N PRO A 617 -5.77 -8.14 -35.78
CA PRO A 617 -4.48 -8.47 -35.17
C PRO A 617 -3.41 -7.36 -35.29
N LYS A 618 -3.40 -6.60 -36.38
CA LYS A 618 -2.43 -5.53 -36.61
C LYS A 618 -2.75 -4.29 -35.76
N GLN A 619 -4.03 -3.96 -35.62
CA GLN A 619 -4.48 -2.89 -34.75
C GLN A 619 -4.13 -3.22 -33.30
N LEU A 620 -4.51 -4.41 -32.82
CA LEU A 620 -4.21 -4.84 -31.46
C LEU A 620 -2.70 -4.86 -31.19
N ALA A 621 -1.91 -5.35 -32.14
CA ALA A 621 -0.45 -5.34 -32.05
C ALA A 621 0.09 -3.91 -31.91
N SER A 622 -0.29 -2.99 -32.80
CA SER A 622 0.28 -1.64 -32.85
C SER A 622 -0.19 -0.70 -31.74
N THR A 623 -1.33 -0.97 -31.11
CA THR A 623 -1.92 -0.10 -30.09
C THR A 623 -1.68 -0.58 -28.66
N THR A 624 -1.67 -1.92 -28.46
CA THR A 624 -1.76 -2.50 -27.12
C THR A 624 -0.62 -3.48 -26.80
N MET A 625 0.05 -4.05 -27.81
CA MET A 625 1.07 -5.09 -27.59
C MET A 625 2.49 -4.62 -27.92
N ASP A 626 2.69 -3.72 -28.89
CA ASP A 626 4.02 -3.26 -29.26
C ASP A 626 4.67 -2.46 -28.11
N PRO A 627 5.85 -2.88 -27.61
CA PRO A 627 6.56 -2.18 -26.53
C PRO A 627 6.83 -0.69 -26.79
N LYS A 628 6.83 -0.25 -28.05
CA LYS A 628 7.13 1.15 -28.43
C LYS A 628 5.91 2.07 -28.36
N THR A 629 4.70 1.53 -28.50
CA THR A 629 3.48 2.34 -28.71
C THR A 629 2.40 2.07 -27.67
N ARG A 630 2.45 0.93 -27.00
CA ARG A 630 1.45 0.55 -25.99
C ARG A 630 1.52 1.37 -24.72
N ILE A 631 0.39 1.49 -24.04
CA ILE A 631 0.29 2.06 -22.70
C ILE A 631 0.03 0.93 -21.71
N LEU A 632 0.89 0.81 -20.70
CA LEU A 632 0.74 -0.13 -19.59
C LEU A 632 0.66 0.61 -18.26
N GLN A 633 -0.29 0.25 -17.43
CA GLN A 633 -0.39 0.68 -16.05
C GLN A 633 0.27 -0.39 -15.17
N ARG A 634 1.32 -0.02 -14.45
CA ARG A 634 1.97 -0.91 -13.48
C ARG A 634 1.08 -1.04 -12.25
N VAL A 635 0.90 -2.26 -11.77
CA VAL A 635 0.16 -2.52 -10.53
C VAL A 635 1.13 -2.35 -9.36
N THR A 636 0.75 -1.50 -8.41
CA THR A 636 1.51 -1.24 -7.17
C THR A 636 0.62 -1.38 -5.95
N ILE A 637 1.21 -1.71 -4.81
CA ILE A 637 0.55 -1.71 -3.51
C ILE A 637 1.22 -0.61 -2.70
N GLU A 638 0.56 0.53 -2.57
CA GLU A 638 1.08 1.69 -1.83
C GLU A 638 0.90 1.51 -0.33
N ASP A 639 -0.28 1.03 0.10
CA ASP A 639 -0.57 0.65 1.48
C ASP A 639 -1.20 -0.74 1.54
N ALA A 640 -0.58 -1.65 2.28
CA ALA A 640 -1.05 -3.04 2.35
C ALA A 640 -2.29 -3.22 3.25
N VAL A 641 -2.57 -2.29 4.19
CA VAL A 641 -3.82 -2.35 4.98
C VAL A 641 -4.99 -1.88 4.13
N VAL A 642 -4.80 -0.78 3.41
CA VAL A 642 -5.81 -0.25 2.48
C VAL A 642 -6.10 -1.27 1.39
N ALA A 643 -5.05 -1.88 0.80
CA ALA A 643 -5.22 -2.92 -0.21
C ALA A 643 -5.95 -4.17 0.33
N ASP A 644 -5.59 -4.65 1.53
CA ASP A 644 -6.25 -5.79 2.18
C ASP A 644 -7.71 -5.48 2.48
N ARG A 645 -7.99 -4.28 2.97
CA ARG A 645 -9.35 -3.80 3.21
C ARG A 645 -10.15 -3.73 1.91
N ALA A 646 -9.63 -3.10 0.87
CA ALA A 646 -10.31 -2.97 -0.41
C ALA A 646 -10.61 -4.34 -1.06
N VAL A 647 -9.63 -5.26 -1.06
CA VAL A 647 -9.85 -6.62 -1.58
C VAL A 647 -10.92 -7.33 -0.78
N ARG A 648 -10.92 -7.25 0.54
CA ARG A 648 -11.90 -7.89 1.41
C ARG A 648 -13.30 -7.30 1.24
N GLU A 649 -13.44 -5.99 1.27
CA GLU A 649 -14.73 -5.30 1.14
C GLU A 649 -15.37 -5.54 -0.23
N LEU A 650 -14.58 -5.45 -1.29
CA LEU A 650 -15.08 -5.57 -2.65
C LEU A 650 -15.20 -7.03 -3.11
N MET A 651 -14.27 -7.91 -2.69
CA MET A 651 -14.18 -9.29 -3.18
C MET A 651 -14.60 -10.35 -2.15
N GLY A 652 -14.75 -9.98 -0.88
CA GLY A 652 -15.18 -10.87 0.21
C GLY A 652 -16.62 -11.37 0.11
N SER A 653 -17.06 -12.16 1.07
CA SER A 653 -18.42 -12.74 1.15
C SER A 653 -19.49 -11.74 1.59
N GLU A 654 -19.12 -10.74 2.37
CA GLU A 654 -20.05 -9.75 2.94
C GLU A 654 -20.57 -8.78 1.86
N VAL A 655 -21.92 -8.68 1.78
CA VAL A 655 -22.57 -7.85 0.76
C VAL A 655 -22.71 -6.39 1.23
N GLY A 656 -22.77 -6.17 2.54
CA GLY A 656 -23.02 -4.87 3.16
C GLY A 656 -22.02 -3.80 2.70
N TYR A 657 -20.74 -4.11 2.80
CA TYR A 657 -19.65 -3.19 2.39
C TYR A 657 -19.69 -2.80 0.92
N ARG A 658 -19.97 -3.78 0.03
CA ARG A 658 -20.11 -3.48 -1.40
C ARG A 658 -21.31 -2.56 -1.68
N ARG A 659 -22.41 -2.73 -0.93
CA ARG A 659 -23.57 -1.84 -1.06
C ARG A 659 -23.20 -0.43 -0.61
N GLU A 660 -22.60 -0.29 0.54
CA GLU A 660 -22.15 0.99 1.09
C GLU A 660 -21.15 1.68 0.17
N TYR A 661 -20.15 0.93 -0.34
CA TYR A 661 -19.20 1.44 -1.32
C TYR A 661 -19.90 1.93 -2.60
N ILE A 662 -20.86 1.16 -3.14
CA ILE A 662 -21.62 1.55 -4.34
C ILE A 662 -22.46 2.81 -4.05
N GLU A 663 -23.12 2.89 -2.89
CA GLU A 663 -23.92 4.06 -2.50
C GLU A 663 -23.02 5.32 -2.36
N LYS A 664 -21.86 5.20 -1.71
CA LYS A 664 -20.90 6.29 -1.52
C LYS A 664 -20.31 6.79 -2.85
N HIS A 665 -20.02 5.87 -3.78
CA HIS A 665 -19.35 6.15 -5.05
C HIS A 665 -20.28 6.10 -6.27
N ALA A 666 -21.60 6.16 -6.07
CA ALA A 666 -22.56 6.08 -7.16
C ALA A 666 -22.40 7.22 -8.18
N HIS A 667 -21.96 8.40 -7.74
CA HIS A 667 -21.69 9.55 -8.61
C HIS A 667 -20.43 9.38 -9.48
N ASP A 668 -19.50 8.50 -9.07
CA ASP A 668 -18.24 8.23 -9.79
C ASP A 668 -18.40 7.12 -10.83
N ALA A 669 -19.56 6.46 -10.87
CA ALA A 669 -19.82 5.34 -11.76
C ALA A 669 -19.82 5.80 -13.23
N ARG A 670 -18.80 5.36 -13.99
CA ARG A 670 -18.58 5.75 -15.41
C ARG A 670 -19.16 4.75 -16.40
N PHE A 671 -19.51 3.55 -15.96
CA PHE A 671 -20.02 2.44 -16.77
C PHE A 671 -21.37 1.99 -16.22
N LEU A 672 -22.41 2.76 -16.48
CA LEU A 672 -23.80 2.32 -16.29
C LEU A 672 -24.30 1.90 -17.68
N ASP A 673 -24.45 0.58 -17.89
CA ASP A 673 -25.30 0.06 -18.95
C ASP A 673 -26.77 0.31 -18.52
N ALA A 674 -27.28 1.50 -18.85
CA ALA A 674 -28.67 1.85 -18.69
C ALA A 674 -29.44 1.61 -20.01
#